data_6964ef307e65ee0cfc1399cd230bcce2
#
_entry.id   6964ef307e65ee0cfc1399cd230bcce2
#
_cell.length_a   1.000
_cell.length_b   1.000
_cell.length_c   1.000
_cell.angle_alpha   90.00
_cell.angle_beta   90.00
_cell.angle_gamma   90.00
#
_symmetry.space_group_name_H-M   'P 1'
#
loop_
_entity.id
_entity.type
_entity.pdbx_description
1 polymer ?
#
loop_
_entity_poly.entity_id
_entity_poly.type
_entity_poly.pdbx_seq_one_letter_code
_entity_poly.pdbx_strand_id
1 'polypeptide(L)'
;VCKLTIQENTKHMKTRRIMAVVLAALMMLSIIPVAFAEEISSISADAALSVRMDDAWAAIELAEAEALADNLPASDVINAVYTAALNNENVDADSFSDFTADGFFFTVNGMHCAYNYRLRNKIEANVTEEGSVTFNASNGKVVEMRDATSPNVLLVGPYYGGYDPTFTDQYRREATSVAEATGGTLTILAGHDATGPAIAAAFPDKGAVIYDSHGIASGTSTYLCLTTNQGITNEDYANGWAVRSGNEAFIDGRYIENHITSALDNPFVWMAICEGMKLSGRGTTGYALLRAGCGAVYGYSQSVTFVGDYKFEETFWNVIKEEGTIAEAYATMVDVWGPVDPYGNAWPIVMSPVDDFPANPDQAQTVYCDWTLFGESEEPIALEGYTLSANEANIAVGETVTVKFNREPEDANLYDIIWTSSDENVAVVDGNKRRVKITGSGSGTATVTGTVMVNGSVYGTAVIAVSVTGDEALAAALNVEGGNLWFGTSTEYPFTAVDDGTRVFARSGNKRVVNSKSQLMLTIAMQSGDTMAFDYICSSQTDRDFFNFYVNRQVELRKSGVTEPDWQRYTFTAPEDGVYYFVWEYTKDSGGSQGEDCVCVDNVAFTGTTPSTPEPTPEPTPEPTPEPPVEEHDGDINGDGNTNTADAVFAMRYALGLIELTETQLIHGDVNEDGVVNIADAIGIMRIAMGLN
;
A
#
# COMPACT_ATOMS: atom_id res chain seq x y z
N VAL A 1 41.56 34.61 -26.22
CA VAL A 1 40.84 35.75 -26.80
C VAL A 1 39.44 35.36 -27.28
N CYS A 2 39.18 34.10 -27.60
CA CYS A 2 37.88 33.67 -28.15
C CYS A 2 36.83 33.28 -27.05
N LYS A 3 37.21 33.06 -25.76
CA LYS A 3 36.30 32.73 -24.66
C LYS A 3 35.67 33.95 -23.97
N LEU A 4 36.29 35.12 -24.03
CA LEU A 4 35.75 36.34 -23.39
C LEU A 4 34.62 37.00 -24.20
N THR A 5 34.55 36.78 -25.53
CA THR A 5 33.55 37.46 -26.38
C THR A 5 32.15 36.78 -26.34
N ILE A 6 32.04 35.54 -25.85
CA ILE A 6 30.75 34.83 -25.75
C ILE A 6 30.03 35.20 -24.46
N GLN A 7 30.76 35.47 -23.37
CA GLN A 7 30.17 35.82 -22.08
C GLN A 7 29.57 37.26 -22.05
N GLU A 8 30.15 38.20 -22.78
CA GLU A 8 29.59 39.57 -22.86
C GLU A 8 28.32 39.65 -23.72
N ASN A 9 28.20 38.83 -24.77
CA ASN A 9 27.01 38.82 -25.62
C ASN A 9 25.79 38.19 -24.97
N THR A 10 25.95 37.23 -24.07
CA THR A 10 24.83 36.61 -23.32
C THR A 10 24.26 37.54 -22.23
N LYS A 11 25.10 38.30 -21.54
CA LYS A 11 24.68 39.31 -20.58
C LYS A 11 23.87 40.46 -21.21
N HIS A 12 24.30 40.96 -22.33
CA HIS A 12 23.61 42.03 -23.10
C HIS A 12 22.28 41.58 -23.73
N MET A 13 22.10 40.30 -24.09
CA MET A 13 20.84 39.78 -24.63
C MET A 13 19.76 39.60 -23.56
N LYS A 14 20.11 39.15 -22.33
CA LYS A 14 19.18 39.02 -21.23
C LYS A 14 18.68 40.41 -20.77
N THR A 15 19.55 41.36 -20.60
CA THR A 15 19.20 42.73 -20.19
C THR A 15 18.32 43.46 -21.20
N ARG A 16 18.53 43.24 -22.51
CA ARG A 16 17.69 43.83 -23.56
C ARG A 16 16.29 43.22 -23.65
N ARG A 17 16.11 41.94 -23.33
CA ARG A 17 14.78 41.31 -23.28
C ARG A 17 13.94 41.79 -22.08
N ILE A 18 14.54 41.94 -20.92
CA ILE A 18 13.86 42.48 -19.73
C ILE A 18 13.45 43.96 -19.95
N MET A 19 14.31 44.77 -20.53
CA MET A 19 13.99 46.16 -20.79
C MET A 19 12.91 46.35 -21.90
N ALA A 20 12.83 45.43 -22.87
CA ALA A 20 11.81 45.47 -23.92
C ALA A 20 10.42 45.11 -23.38
N VAL A 21 10.28 44.21 -22.41
CA VAL A 21 9.00 43.82 -21.78
C VAL A 21 8.52 44.94 -20.89
N VAL A 22 9.39 45.57 -20.12
CA VAL A 22 9.03 46.71 -19.24
C VAL A 22 8.62 47.94 -20.03
N LEU A 23 9.27 48.23 -21.19
CA LEU A 23 8.90 49.36 -22.03
C LEU A 23 7.58 49.13 -22.78
N ALA A 24 7.26 47.89 -23.17
CA ALA A 24 5.98 47.57 -23.80
C ALA A 24 4.79 47.69 -22.84
N ALA A 25 5.00 47.32 -21.56
CA ALA A 25 3.99 47.47 -20.50
C ALA A 25 3.70 48.96 -20.20
N LEU A 26 4.71 49.83 -20.21
CA LEU A 26 4.56 51.26 -19.94
C LEU A 26 3.91 52.05 -21.09
N MET A 27 3.97 51.60 -22.33
CA MET A 27 3.32 52.29 -23.45
C MET A 27 1.82 52.01 -23.64
N MET A 28 1.28 50.96 -23.01
CA MET A 28 -0.16 50.65 -23.09
C MET A 28 -1.03 51.35 -22.03
N LEU A 29 -0.43 52.09 -21.11
CA LEU A 29 -1.10 52.68 -19.95
C LEU A 29 -1.77 54.05 -20.20
N SER A 30 -1.83 54.58 -21.40
CA SER A 30 -2.27 55.95 -21.65
C SER A 30 -3.69 56.14 -22.22
N ILE A 31 -4.45 55.10 -22.51
CA ILE A 31 -5.81 55.25 -23.08
C ILE A 31 -6.76 54.14 -22.60
N ILE A 32 -7.40 54.27 -21.43
CA ILE A 32 -8.56 53.40 -21.06
C ILE A 32 -9.50 54.07 -20.07
N PRO A 33 -10.86 53.98 -20.23
CA PRO A 33 -11.88 54.58 -19.36
C PRO A 33 -12.04 53.81 -18.01
N VAL A 34 -12.57 54.52 -17.01
CA VAL A 34 -12.60 54.18 -15.58
C VAL A 34 -13.21 52.81 -15.21
N ALA A 35 -14.01 52.18 -16.07
CA ALA A 35 -14.57 50.84 -15.80
C ALA A 35 -13.57 49.68 -15.94
N PHE A 36 -12.44 49.91 -16.59
CA PHE A 36 -11.33 48.93 -16.72
C PHE A 36 -10.20 49.19 -15.71
N ALA A 37 -10.30 50.21 -14.89
CA ALA A 37 -9.20 50.64 -14.02
C ALA A 37 -8.94 49.65 -12.86
N GLU A 38 -9.99 48.98 -12.36
CA GLU A 38 -9.83 47.96 -11.29
C GLU A 38 -9.20 46.67 -11.83
N GLU A 39 -9.60 46.21 -13.01
CA GLU A 39 -9.03 45.01 -13.65
C GLU A 39 -7.59 45.25 -14.11
N ILE A 40 -7.26 46.43 -14.61
CA ILE A 40 -5.89 46.84 -14.97
C ILE A 40 -5.02 47.06 -13.74
N SER A 41 -5.60 47.53 -12.62
CA SER A 41 -4.85 47.70 -11.37
C SER A 41 -4.50 46.33 -10.75
N SER A 42 -5.36 45.32 -10.86
CA SER A 42 -5.08 43.97 -10.41
C SER A 42 -4.04 43.28 -11.29
N ILE A 43 -4.16 43.37 -12.61
CA ILE A 43 -3.17 42.83 -13.56
C ILE A 43 -1.80 43.50 -13.37
N SER A 44 -1.75 44.81 -13.12
CA SER A 44 -0.47 45.50 -12.87
C SER A 44 0.15 45.15 -11.51
N ALA A 45 -0.67 44.91 -10.52
CA ALA A 45 -0.21 44.45 -9.20
C ALA A 45 0.32 43.01 -9.25
N ASP A 46 -0.38 42.14 -9.94
CA ASP A 46 0.02 40.75 -10.13
C ASP A 46 1.33 40.62 -10.94
N ALA A 47 1.47 41.39 -12.04
CA ALA A 47 2.72 41.46 -12.79
C ALA A 47 3.87 42.06 -11.95
N ALA A 48 3.62 42.97 -11.04
CA ALA A 48 4.63 43.51 -10.13
C ALA A 48 5.07 42.49 -9.08
N LEU A 49 4.17 41.64 -8.62
CA LEU A 49 4.48 40.54 -7.71
C LEU A 49 5.35 39.47 -8.39
N SER A 50 5.04 39.09 -9.64
CA SER A 50 5.86 38.16 -10.43
C SER A 50 7.28 38.69 -10.64
N VAL A 51 7.44 39.97 -10.92
CA VAL A 51 8.77 40.59 -11.09
C VAL A 51 9.57 40.54 -9.77
N ARG A 52 8.95 40.77 -8.64
CA ARG A 52 9.61 40.69 -7.32
C ARG A 52 10.01 39.28 -6.99
N MET A 53 9.19 38.29 -7.32
CA MET A 53 9.53 36.88 -7.16
C MET A 53 10.71 36.48 -8.05
N ASP A 54 10.72 36.92 -9.31
CA ASP A 54 11.82 36.66 -10.23
C ASP A 54 13.13 37.32 -9.76
N ASP A 55 13.06 38.51 -9.17
CA ASP A 55 14.20 39.22 -8.61
C ASP A 55 14.79 38.49 -7.38
N ALA A 56 13.92 38.01 -6.47
CA ALA A 56 14.33 37.21 -5.34
C ALA A 56 15.01 35.91 -5.79
N TRP A 57 14.42 35.21 -6.75
CA TRP A 57 15.00 33.98 -7.27
C TRP A 57 16.28 34.19 -8.04
N ALA A 58 16.44 35.31 -8.77
CA ALA A 58 17.69 35.64 -9.43
C ALA A 58 18.86 35.82 -8.46
N ALA A 59 18.60 36.44 -7.30
CA ALA A 59 19.62 36.59 -6.23
C ALA A 59 20.01 35.22 -5.61
N ILE A 60 19.01 34.35 -5.36
CA ILE A 60 19.18 32.98 -4.83
C ILE A 60 20.02 32.14 -5.81
N GLU A 61 19.63 32.12 -7.09
CA GLU A 61 20.32 31.35 -8.12
C GLU A 61 21.77 31.84 -8.36
N LEU A 62 21.99 33.14 -8.21
CA LEU A 62 23.36 33.68 -8.30
C LEU A 62 24.22 33.17 -7.14
N ALA A 63 23.71 33.21 -5.90
CA ALA A 63 24.44 32.75 -4.74
C ALA A 63 24.71 31.25 -4.80
N GLU A 64 23.74 30.44 -5.25
CA GLU A 64 23.93 29.02 -5.50
C GLU A 64 25.05 28.76 -6.52
N ALA A 65 25.00 29.45 -7.66
CA ALA A 65 25.98 29.29 -8.72
C ALA A 65 27.42 29.69 -8.30
N GLU A 66 27.56 30.75 -7.52
CA GLU A 66 28.85 31.18 -6.95
C GLU A 66 29.39 30.15 -5.97
N ALA A 67 28.56 29.67 -5.04
CA ALA A 67 28.94 28.66 -4.04
C ALA A 67 29.34 27.32 -4.69
N LEU A 68 28.61 26.89 -5.73
CA LEU A 68 28.95 25.69 -6.50
C LEU A 68 30.25 25.86 -7.33
N ALA A 69 30.50 27.04 -7.88
CA ALA A 69 31.73 27.33 -8.60
C ALA A 69 32.97 27.27 -7.69
N ASP A 70 32.81 27.62 -6.42
CA ASP A 70 33.84 27.53 -5.40
C ASP A 70 33.98 26.10 -4.79
N ASN A 71 33.21 25.12 -5.28
CA ASN A 71 33.13 23.74 -4.80
C ASN A 71 32.86 23.62 -3.29
N LEU A 72 31.98 24.46 -2.76
CA LEU A 72 31.58 24.39 -1.35
C LEU A 72 30.75 23.11 -1.09
N PRO A 73 30.83 22.56 0.14
CA PRO A 73 29.95 21.47 0.55
C PRO A 73 28.48 21.92 0.56
N ALA A 74 27.55 20.98 0.44
CA ALA A 74 26.11 21.24 0.36
C ALA A 74 25.59 22.18 1.46
N SER A 75 26.00 21.96 2.71
CA SER A 75 25.63 22.82 3.84
C SER A 75 26.03 24.29 3.64
N ASP A 76 27.21 24.53 3.03
CA ASP A 76 27.72 25.89 2.83
C ASP A 76 27.02 26.54 1.62
N VAL A 77 26.67 25.75 0.59
CA VAL A 77 25.82 26.21 -0.53
C VAL A 77 24.45 26.62 0.01
N ILE A 78 23.79 25.79 0.82
CA ILE A 78 22.49 26.10 1.44
C ILE A 78 22.57 27.36 2.30
N ASN A 79 23.63 27.52 3.09
CA ASN A 79 23.84 28.72 3.92
C ASN A 79 24.10 29.99 3.07
N ALA A 80 24.82 29.87 1.97
CA ALA A 80 25.02 30.99 1.03
C ALA A 80 23.69 31.43 0.40
N VAL A 81 22.90 30.49 -0.05
CA VAL A 81 21.57 30.70 -0.61
C VAL A 81 20.61 31.30 0.44
N TYR A 82 20.58 30.76 1.65
CA TYR A 82 19.79 31.30 2.75
C TYR A 82 20.16 32.76 3.05
N THR A 83 21.45 33.06 3.09
CA THR A 83 21.94 34.41 3.33
C THR A 83 21.54 35.37 2.21
N ALA A 84 21.59 34.93 0.96
CA ALA A 84 21.16 35.73 -0.19
C ALA A 84 19.64 35.99 -0.15
N ALA A 85 18.85 34.97 0.18
CA ALA A 85 17.41 35.10 0.33
C ALA A 85 17.07 36.05 1.47
N LEU A 86 17.66 35.91 2.64
CA LEU A 86 17.41 36.74 3.81
C LEU A 86 17.76 38.23 3.57
N ASN A 87 18.75 38.50 2.73
CA ASN A 87 19.18 39.86 2.41
C ASN A 87 18.44 40.48 1.21
N ASN A 88 17.54 39.76 0.54
CA ASN A 88 16.74 40.28 -0.56
C ASN A 88 15.51 41.02 -0.02
N GLU A 89 15.28 42.26 -0.46
CA GLU A 89 14.20 43.14 0.02
C GLU A 89 12.80 42.60 -0.29
N ASN A 90 12.65 41.68 -1.23
CA ASN A 90 11.38 41.08 -1.64
C ASN A 90 11.05 39.81 -0.84
N VAL A 91 11.99 39.28 -0.07
CA VAL A 91 11.81 38.10 0.77
C VAL A 91 11.30 38.51 2.16
N ASP A 92 10.30 37.82 2.65
CA ASP A 92 9.73 38.06 3.97
C ASP A 92 10.66 37.47 5.04
N ALA A 93 11.49 38.28 5.69
CA ALA A 93 12.58 37.85 6.54
C ALA A 93 12.16 36.94 7.72
N ASP A 94 10.90 37.04 8.18
CA ASP A 94 10.36 36.23 9.28
C ASP A 94 9.63 34.96 8.80
N SER A 95 9.66 34.65 7.49
CA SER A 95 8.90 33.57 6.89
C SER A 95 9.64 32.25 6.78
N PHE A 96 10.93 32.23 7.05
CA PHE A 96 11.74 31.02 6.91
C PHE A 96 11.32 29.91 7.86
N SER A 97 11.12 28.72 7.33
CA SER A 97 10.67 27.53 8.07
C SER A 97 11.23 26.24 7.47
N ASP A 98 10.98 25.12 8.17
CA ASP A 98 11.25 23.77 7.70
C ASP A 98 12.69 23.59 7.20
N PHE A 99 13.66 24.06 7.99
CA PHE A 99 15.06 23.86 7.73
C PHE A 99 15.41 22.37 7.82
N THR A 100 15.95 21.84 6.72
CA THR A 100 16.44 20.47 6.60
C THR A 100 17.89 20.44 6.14
N ALA A 101 18.49 19.26 6.07
CA ALA A 101 19.81 19.09 5.46
C ALA A 101 19.82 19.43 3.95
N ASP A 102 18.65 19.48 3.32
CA ASP A 102 18.49 19.71 1.87
C ASP A 102 18.04 21.13 1.52
N GLY A 103 17.49 21.90 2.47
CA GLY A 103 17.02 23.25 2.18
C GLY A 103 16.03 23.84 3.19
N PHE A 104 15.17 24.75 2.73
CA PHE A 104 14.24 25.49 3.57
C PHE A 104 13.07 26.05 2.76
N PHE A 105 11.99 26.41 3.46
CA PHE A 105 10.84 27.15 2.93
C PHE A 105 10.87 28.62 3.36
N PHE A 106 10.28 29.49 2.51
CA PHE A 106 10.20 30.93 2.78
C PHE A 106 9.08 31.55 1.95
N THR A 107 8.77 32.83 2.16
CA THR A 107 7.84 33.55 1.31
C THR A 107 8.47 34.79 0.67
N VAL A 108 8.00 35.14 -0.51
CA VAL A 108 8.33 36.37 -1.24
C VAL A 108 7.06 37.18 -1.35
N ASN A 109 6.92 38.27 -0.58
CA ASN A 109 5.70 39.03 -0.51
C ASN A 109 4.44 38.17 -0.26
N GLY A 110 4.52 37.26 0.70
CA GLY A 110 3.45 36.31 1.07
C GLY A 110 3.26 35.12 0.12
N MET A 111 4.00 35.01 -0.99
CA MET A 111 3.94 33.88 -1.90
C MET A 111 4.93 32.79 -1.48
N HIS A 112 4.47 31.57 -1.33
CA HIS A 112 5.25 30.46 -0.85
C HIS A 112 6.33 30.01 -1.82
N CYS A 113 7.55 29.81 -1.32
CA CYS A 113 8.74 29.38 -2.05
C CYS A 113 9.46 28.30 -1.27
N ALA A 114 10.21 27.44 -1.98
CA ALA A 114 11.08 26.43 -1.39
C ALA A 114 12.42 26.39 -2.12
N TYR A 115 13.52 26.33 -1.36
CA TYR A 115 14.82 25.97 -1.90
C TYR A 115 15.17 24.56 -1.43
N ASN A 116 15.48 23.68 -2.38
CA ASN A 116 15.93 22.33 -2.08
C ASN A 116 17.17 22.00 -2.92
N TYR A 117 18.31 21.94 -2.26
CA TYR A 117 19.62 21.70 -2.86
C TYR A 117 19.69 20.38 -3.62
N ARG A 118 19.15 19.30 -3.02
CA ARG A 118 19.17 17.96 -3.58
C ARG A 118 18.40 17.89 -4.90
N LEU A 119 17.18 18.40 -4.93
CA LEU A 119 16.34 18.41 -6.14
C LEU A 119 16.98 19.25 -7.25
N ARG A 120 17.46 20.43 -6.92
CA ARG A 120 18.08 21.35 -7.89
C ARG A 120 19.37 20.80 -8.47
N ASN A 121 20.11 20.00 -7.71
CA ASN A 121 21.37 19.39 -8.15
C ASN A 121 21.24 17.90 -8.51
N LYS A 122 20.01 17.36 -8.57
CA LYS A 122 19.68 15.98 -8.99
C LYS A 122 20.45 14.92 -8.20
N ILE A 123 20.47 15.07 -6.88
CA ILE A 123 21.14 14.16 -5.95
C ILE A 123 20.07 13.22 -5.36
N GLU A 124 20.30 11.91 -5.39
CA GLU A 124 19.42 10.93 -4.74
C GLU A 124 19.25 11.21 -3.25
N ALA A 125 18.06 10.92 -2.71
CA ALA A 125 17.80 11.05 -1.29
C ALA A 125 18.73 10.10 -0.52
N ASN A 126 19.53 10.65 0.40
CA ASN A 126 20.13 9.84 1.45
C ASN A 126 19.00 9.48 2.42
N VAL A 127 18.58 8.22 2.40
CA VAL A 127 17.65 7.68 3.41
C VAL A 127 18.40 7.63 4.73
N THR A 128 18.33 8.72 5.49
CA THR A 128 18.87 8.77 6.86
C THR A 128 17.78 8.35 7.84
N GLU A 129 18.15 7.47 8.76
CA GLU A 129 17.32 7.02 9.89
C GLU A 129 16.98 8.20 10.82
N GLU A 130 16.03 9.05 10.51
CA GLU A 130 15.47 9.97 11.50
C GLU A 130 14.00 9.62 11.78
N GLY A 131 13.85 8.98 12.93
CA GLY A 131 12.57 8.77 13.60
C GLY A 131 11.94 7.42 13.32
N SER A 132 12.07 6.49 14.27
CA SER A 132 11.21 5.33 14.35
C SER A 132 9.78 5.80 14.62
N VAL A 133 9.01 6.02 13.57
CA VAL A 133 7.56 6.14 13.69
C VAL A 133 7.06 4.74 14.02
N THR A 134 6.47 4.59 15.20
CA THR A 134 5.80 3.34 15.56
C THR A 134 4.52 3.27 14.75
N PHE A 135 4.56 2.51 13.67
CA PHE A 135 3.39 2.23 12.86
C PHE A 135 2.51 1.23 13.61
N ASN A 136 1.35 1.67 14.06
CA ASN A 136 0.27 0.77 14.44
C ASN A 136 -0.54 0.49 13.18
N ALA A 137 -0.25 -0.62 12.50
CA ALA A 137 -1.19 -1.15 11.53
C ALA A 137 -2.50 -1.42 12.29
N SER A 138 -3.52 -0.62 12.04
CA SER A 138 -4.85 -0.92 12.57
C SER A 138 -5.26 -2.27 11.99
N ASN A 139 -5.87 -3.11 12.81
CA ASN A 139 -6.53 -4.34 12.36
C ASN A 139 -7.40 -3.98 11.17
N GLY A 140 -6.97 -4.37 9.96
CA GLY A 140 -7.43 -3.81 8.72
C GLY A 140 -8.93 -3.99 8.55
N LYS A 141 -9.69 -2.95 8.90
CA LYS A 141 -11.09 -2.90 8.55
C LYS A 141 -11.16 -2.72 7.04
N VAL A 142 -11.66 -3.72 6.34
CA VAL A 142 -12.02 -3.58 4.92
C VAL A 142 -13.24 -2.66 4.86
N VAL A 143 -13.15 -1.62 4.07
CA VAL A 143 -14.20 -0.64 3.88
C VAL A 143 -14.75 -0.82 2.46
N GLU A 144 -16.07 -0.99 2.37
CA GLU A 144 -16.77 -1.08 1.11
C GLU A 144 -16.74 0.27 0.38
N MET A 145 -16.23 0.28 -0.84
CA MET A 145 -16.03 1.48 -1.65
C MET A 145 -16.70 1.33 -3.00
N ARG A 146 -17.05 2.46 -3.60
CA ARG A 146 -17.48 2.52 -4.97
C ARG A 146 -16.28 2.40 -5.91
N ASP A 147 -16.33 1.45 -6.83
CA ASP A 147 -15.29 1.25 -7.85
C ASP A 147 -15.13 2.43 -8.80
N ALA A 148 -14.00 2.52 -9.48
CA ALA A 148 -13.86 3.40 -10.63
C ALA A 148 -14.71 2.87 -11.80
N THR A 149 -15.41 3.78 -12.47
CA THR A 149 -16.19 3.42 -13.67
C THR A 149 -15.43 3.73 -14.96
N SER A 150 -14.39 4.57 -14.90
CA SER A 150 -13.55 4.86 -16.06
C SER A 150 -12.38 3.87 -16.19
N PRO A 151 -12.15 3.28 -17.38
CA PRO A 151 -11.01 2.43 -17.66
C PRO A 151 -9.72 3.21 -17.96
N ASN A 152 -9.78 4.54 -18.03
CA ASN A 152 -8.69 5.37 -18.52
C ASN A 152 -7.62 5.63 -17.45
N VAL A 153 -6.37 5.73 -17.87
CA VAL A 153 -5.20 5.92 -17.00
C VAL A 153 -4.51 7.24 -17.31
N LEU A 154 -4.06 7.94 -16.27
CA LEU A 154 -3.19 9.11 -16.35
C LEU A 154 -1.83 8.80 -15.72
N LEU A 155 -0.76 9.02 -16.45
CA LEU A 155 0.62 9.01 -15.93
C LEU A 155 1.16 10.45 -15.93
N VAL A 156 1.65 10.89 -14.78
CA VAL A 156 2.28 12.19 -14.56
C VAL A 156 3.75 11.98 -14.22
N GLY A 157 4.65 12.24 -15.16
CA GLY A 157 6.11 12.07 -15.04
C GLY A 157 6.87 13.35 -15.35
N PRO A 158 6.90 14.35 -14.45
CA PRO A 158 7.54 15.65 -14.72
C PRO A 158 9.04 15.55 -15.03
N TYR A 159 9.71 14.53 -14.51
CA TYR A 159 11.16 14.35 -14.67
C TYR A 159 11.54 13.44 -15.84
N TYR A 160 10.57 12.96 -16.62
CA TYR A 160 10.82 12.18 -17.82
C TYR A 160 11.45 13.02 -18.94
N GLY A 161 12.04 12.34 -19.94
CA GLY A 161 12.63 13.02 -21.10
C GLY A 161 14.01 13.61 -20.85
N GLY A 162 14.72 13.13 -19.83
CA GLY A 162 16.10 13.54 -19.51
C GLY A 162 16.20 14.73 -18.57
N TYR A 163 15.09 15.13 -17.94
CA TYR A 163 15.12 16.14 -16.89
C TYR A 163 15.81 15.61 -15.63
N ASP A 164 15.59 14.34 -15.29
CA ASP A 164 16.36 13.60 -14.30
C ASP A 164 16.60 12.17 -14.79
N PRO A 165 17.87 11.73 -14.95
CA PRO A 165 18.20 10.42 -15.50
C PRO A 165 17.87 9.26 -14.56
N THR A 166 17.55 9.50 -13.28
CA THR A 166 17.13 8.48 -12.34
C THR A 166 15.71 8.00 -12.59
N PHE A 167 14.86 8.82 -13.24
CA PHE A 167 13.50 8.44 -13.63
C PHE A 167 13.53 7.59 -14.92
N THR A 168 13.17 6.33 -14.75
CA THR A 168 13.18 5.33 -15.83
C THR A 168 11.80 5.21 -16.50
N ASP A 169 11.71 4.33 -17.51
CA ASP A 169 10.43 4.02 -18.14
C ASP A 169 9.55 3.01 -17.36
N GLN A 170 9.87 2.72 -16.10
CA GLN A 170 9.16 1.72 -15.30
C GLN A 170 7.65 2.01 -15.23
N TYR A 171 7.28 3.16 -14.70
CA TYR A 171 5.88 3.56 -14.60
C TYR A 171 5.19 3.78 -15.95
N ARG A 172 5.91 4.13 -16.99
CA ARG A 172 5.35 4.17 -18.35
C ARG A 172 4.91 2.79 -18.81
N ARG A 173 5.73 1.76 -18.56
CA ARG A 173 5.39 0.37 -18.90
C ARG A 173 4.20 -0.11 -18.05
N GLU A 174 4.21 0.19 -16.76
CA GLU A 174 3.12 -0.18 -15.87
C GLU A 174 1.80 0.49 -16.24
N ALA A 175 1.79 1.81 -16.40
CA ALA A 175 0.60 2.55 -16.84
C ALA A 175 0.04 2.05 -18.17
N THR A 176 0.91 1.65 -19.11
CA THR A 176 0.49 1.03 -20.37
C THR A 176 -0.18 -0.31 -20.12
N SER A 177 0.44 -1.16 -19.28
CA SER A 177 -0.09 -2.48 -18.93
C SER A 177 -1.45 -2.38 -18.20
N VAL A 178 -1.61 -1.40 -17.32
CA VAL A 178 -2.89 -1.13 -16.63
C VAL A 178 -3.97 -0.70 -17.64
N ALA A 179 -3.66 0.24 -18.55
CA ALA A 179 -4.60 0.69 -19.58
C ALA A 179 -4.99 -0.44 -20.55
N GLU A 180 -4.04 -1.31 -20.89
CA GLU A 180 -4.32 -2.50 -21.71
C GLU A 180 -5.24 -3.50 -20.98
N ALA A 181 -4.99 -3.73 -19.68
CA ALA A 181 -5.80 -4.63 -18.86
C ALA A 181 -7.24 -4.13 -18.69
N THR A 182 -7.46 -2.81 -18.61
CA THR A 182 -8.81 -2.21 -18.50
C THR A 182 -9.48 -1.97 -19.85
N GLY A 183 -8.78 -2.15 -20.97
CA GLY A 183 -9.27 -1.73 -22.29
C GLY A 183 -9.40 -0.20 -22.45
N GLY A 184 -8.82 0.58 -21.56
CA GLY A 184 -8.88 2.04 -21.54
C GLY A 184 -7.78 2.71 -22.35
N THR A 185 -7.68 4.03 -22.19
CA THR A 185 -6.66 4.86 -22.85
C THR A 185 -5.66 5.38 -21.83
N LEU A 186 -4.37 5.46 -22.23
CA LEU A 186 -3.32 6.06 -21.43
C LEU A 186 -3.07 7.50 -21.87
N THR A 187 -3.19 8.45 -20.93
CA THR A 187 -2.74 9.83 -21.07
C THR A 187 -1.39 9.98 -20.35
N ILE A 188 -0.38 10.54 -21.00
CA ILE A 188 0.94 10.78 -20.38
C ILE A 188 1.23 12.28 -20.39
N LEU A 189 1.47 12.84 -19.21
CA LEU A 189 2.02 14.18 -19.03
C LEU A 189 3.47 14.05 -18.56
N ALA A 190 4.43 14.40 -19.41
CA ALA A 190 5.84 14.17 -19.17
C ALA A 190 6.67 15.46 -19.32
N GLY A 191 7.74 15.58 -18.54
CA GLY A 191 8.63 16.75 -18.62
C GLY A 191 7.86 18.04 -18.39
N HIS A 192 8.13 19.06 -19.22
CA HIS A 192 7.46 20.37 -19.12
C HIS A 192 5.99 20.37 -19.55
N ASP A 193 5.48 19.29 -20.15
CA ASP A 193 4.03 19.16 -20.42
C ASP A 193 3.24 18.80 -19.16
N ALA A 194 3.91 18.29 -18.13
CA ALA A 194 3.32 18.02 -16.82
C ALA A 194 3.20 19.33 -16.01
N THR A 195 2.37 20.25 -16.47
CA THR A 195 2.06 21.49 -15.78
C THR A 195 0.89 21.28 -14.79
N GLY A 196 0.81 22.09 -13.72
CA GLY A 196 -0.31 22.03 -12.79
C GLY A 196 -1.68 22.07 -13.47
N PRO A 197 -1.95 23.06 -14.37
CA PRO A 197 -3.21 23.10 -15.12
C PRO A 197 -3.47 21.87 -16.00
N ALA A 198 -2.43 21.33 -16.67
CA ALA A 198 -2.59 20.14 -17.51
C ALA A 198 -2.94 18.90 -16.69
N ILE A 199 -2.34 18.74 -15.49
CA ILE A 199 -2.65 17.66 -14.57
C ILE A 199 -4.09 17.77 -14.10
N ALA A 200 -4.51 18.95 -13.60
CA ALA A 200 -5.87 19.17 -13.12
C ALA A 200 -6.92 18.95 -14.23
N ALA A 201 -6.63 19.39 -15.46
CA ALA A 201 -7.51 19.19 -16.61
C ALA A 201 -7.60 17.72 -17.08
N ALA A 202 -6.53 16.93 -16.88
CA ALA A 202 -6.49 15.54 -17.30
C ALA A 202 -7.07 14.57 -16.26
N PHE A 203 -7.27 15.00 -15.01
CA PHE A 203 -7.73 14.16 -13.91
C PHE A 203 -9.15 13.61 -14.08
N PRO A 204 -10.15 14.40 -14.52
CA PRO A 204 -11.48 13.88 -14.82
C PRO A 204 -11.43 12.76 -15.86
N ASP A 205 -12.38 11.83 -15.82
CA ASP A 205 -12.44 10.68 -16.71
C ASP A 205 -11.25 9.71 -16.56
N LYS A 206 -10.68 9.58 -15.36
CA LYS A 206 -9.64 8.58 -15.06
C LYS A 206 -10.10 7.61 -13.97
N GLY A 207 -9.83 6.32 -14.20
CA GLY A 207 -9.98 5.29 -13.17
C GLY A 207 -8.70 5.12 -12.36
N ALA A 208 -7.53 5.38 -12.97
CA ALA A 208 -6.25 5.36 -12.28
C ALA A 208 -5.40 6.57 -12.65
N VAL A 209 -4.70 7.12 -11.65
CA VAL A 209 -3.72 8.20 -11.80
C VAL A 209 -2.42 7.77 -11.13
N ILE A 210 -1.33 7.83 -11.86
CA ILE A 210 0.00 7.47 -11.37
C ILE A 210 0.88 8.73 -11.39
N TYR A 211 1.40 9.12 -10.22
CA TYR A 211 2.42 10.14 -10.07
C TYR A 211 3.79 9.48 -9.93
N ASP A 212 4.68 9.74 -10.87
CA ASP A 212 6.09 9.34 -10.81
C ASP A 212 6.97 10.60 -10.82
N SER A 213 7.34 11.06 -9.64
CA SER A 213 8.03 12.33 -9.45
C SER A 213 8.81 12.38 -8.14
N HIS A 214 9.56 13.46 -7.94
CA HIS A 214 10.01 13.84 -6.62
C HIS A 214 8.85 14.37 -5.77
N GLY A 215 8.99 14.21 -4.44
CA GLY A 215 8.08 14.77 -3.45
C GLY A 215 8.83 15.45 -2.32
N ILE A 216 8.23 16.47 -1.73
CA ILE A 216 8.71 17.14 -0.53
C ILE A 216 7.55 17.44 0.41
N ALA A 217 7.84 17.64 1.69
CA ALA A 217 6.86 18.04 2.69
C ALA A 217 7.29 19.30 3.43
N SER A 218 6.31 20.12 3.80
CA SER A 218 6.50 21.29 4.65
C SER A 218 5.30 21.47 5.58
N GLY A 219 5.55 21.50 6.87
CA GLY A 219 4.50 21.67 7.87
C GLY A 219 3.40 20.61 7.72
N THR A 220 2.22 21.01 7.30
CA THR A 220 1.05 20.16 7.10
C THR A 220 0.79 19.80 5.64
N SER A 221 1.66 20.15 4.71
CA SER A 221 1.50 19.98 3.27
C SER A 221 2.57 19.07 2.70
N THR A 222 2.20 18.29 1.70
CA THR A 222 3.10 17.45 0.90
C THR A 222 2.91 17.79 -0.57
N TYR A 223 3.98 17.84 -1.34
CA TYR A 223 3.98 18.39 -2.68
C TYR A 223 4.53 17.42 -3.70
N LEU A 224 3.88 17.38 -4.86
CA LEU A 224 4.38 16.81 -6.11
C LEU A 224 5.28 17.85 -6.79
N CYS A 225 6.52 17.48 -7.09
CA CYS A 225 7.47 18.38 -7.76
C CYS A 225 7.26 18.39 -9.27
N LEU A 226 7.21 19.59 -9.85
CA LEU A 226 7.08 19.82 -11.29
C LEU A 226 8.35 20.50 -11.81
N THR A 227 8.76 20.16 -13.01
CA THR A 227 9.94 20.76 -13.70
C THR A 227 9.64 22.13 -14.31
N THR A 228 8.43 22.65 -14.14
CA THR A 228 7.99 23.94 -14.66
C THR A 228 6.97 24.59 -13.76
N ASN A 229 6.95 25.90 -13.70
CA ASN A 229 5.93 26.70 -13.03
C ASN A 229 4.86 27.27 -14.00
N GLN A 230 4.84 26.78 -15.24
CA GLN A 230 3.95 27.30 -16.27
C GLN A 230 2.48 27.12 -15.86
N GLY A 231 1.74 28.23 -15.84
CA GLY A 231 0.30 28.24 -15.55
C GLY A 231 -0.07 28.23 -14.07
N ILE A 232 0.92 28.17 -13.17
CA ILE A 232 0.69 28.38 -11.73
C ILE A 232 0.55 29.89 -11.48
N THR A 233 -0.48 30.28 -10.78
CA THR A 233 -0.81 31.70 -10.54
C THR A 233 -0.20 32.20 -9.22
N ASN A 234 -0.13 33.53 -9.07
CA ASN A 234 0.29 34.13 -7.79
C ASN A 234 -0.70 33.81 -6.66
N GLU A 235 -1.98 33.62 -6.98
CA GLU A 235 -2.99 33.18 -6.02
C GLU A 235 -2.71 31.77 -5.49
N ASP A 236 -2.27 30.85 -6.35
CA ASP A 236 -1.90 29.50 -5.94
C ASP A 236 -0.72 29.51 -4.97
N TYR A 237 0.28 30.35 -5.24
CA TYR A 237 1.42 30.54 -4.32
C TYR A 237 1.00 31.22 -3.01
N ALA A 238 0.13 32.21 -3.05
CA ALA A 238 -0.35 32.92 -1.85
C ALA A 238 -1.20 32.01 -0.95
N ASN A 239 -1.99 31.12 -1.56
CA ASN A 239 -2.81 30.14 -0.83
C ASN A 239 -1.98 28.94 -0.31
N GLY A 240 -0.72 28.80 -0.72
CA GLY A 240 0.15 27.67 -0.40
C GLY A 240 -0.30 26.35 -1.04
N TRP A 241 -1.13 26.42 -2.11
CA TRP A 241 -1.47 25.24 -2.93
C TRP A 241 -0.33 24.85 -3.84
N ALA A 242 0.53 25.80 -4.15
CA ALA A 242 1.79 25.60 -4.80
C ALA A 242 2.91 26.35 -4.08
N VAL A 243 4.16 25.88 -4.28
CA VAL A 243 5.36 26.60 -3.88
C VAL A 243 6.27 26.74 -5.08
N ARG A 244 6.95 27.88 -5.19
CA ARG A 244 7.88 28.15 -6.30
C ARG A 244 9.31 27.78 -5.90
N SER A 245 10.04 27.17 -6.84
CA SER A 245 11.48 26.88 -6.74
C SER A 245 12.17 27.27 -8.05
N GLY A 246 12.51 28.56 -8.18
CA GLY A 246 13.06 29.10 -9.42
C GLY A 246 12.07 29.05 -10.58
N ASN A 247 12.38 28.30 -11.62
CA ASN A 247 11.49 28.06 -12.78
C ASN A 247 10.60 26.82 -12.62
N GLU A 248 10.72 26.11 -11.50
CA GLU A 248 9.92 24.97 -11.13
C GLU A 248 8.81 25.37 -10.16
N ALA A 249 7.81 24.52 -10.02
CA ALA A 249 6.79 24.63 -9.00
C ALA A 249 6.50 23.27 -8.40
N PHE A 250 6.06 23.25 -7.14
CA PHE A 250 5.60 22.06 -6.44
C PHE A 250 4.15 22.28 -6.06
N ILE A 251 3.28 21.34 -6.38
CA ILE A 251 1.84 21.45 -6.11
C ILE A 251 1.41 20.41 -5.07
N ASP A 252 0.54 20.78 -4.16
CA ASP A 252 -0.10 19.83 -3.24
C ASP A 252 -1.47 19.38 -3.76
N GLY A 253 -2.14 18.49 -3.03
CA GLY A 253 -3.44 17.98 -3.44
C GLY A 253 -4.53 19.04 -3.47
N ARG A 254 -4.40 20.14 -2.70
CA ARG A 254 -5.35 21.27 -2.72
C ARG A 254 -5.30 22.02 -4.04
N TYR A 255 -4.16 22.03 -4.73
CA TYR A 255 -4.09 22.55 -6.08
C TYR A 255 -5.04 21.79 -7.01
N ILE A 256 -4.98 20.45 -6.98
CA ILE A 256 -5.89 19.60 -7.76
C ILE A 256 -7.34 19.80 -7.31
N GLU A 257 -7.60 19.76 -6.00
CA GLU A 257 -8.94 19.96 -5.41
C GLU A 257 -9.62 21.26 -5.90
N ASN A 258 -8.84 22.33 -6.08
CA ASN A 258 -9.36 23.66 -6.46
C ASN A 258 -9.36 23.93 -7.98
N HIS A 259 -8.65 23.12 -8.79
CA HIS A 259 -8.50 23.35 -10.23
C HIS A 259 -9.16 22.29 -11.11
N ILE A 260 -9.68 21.19 -10.55
CA ILE A 260 -10.47 20.23 -11.34
C ILE A 260 -11.75 20.89 -11.87
N THR A 261 -12.10 20.58 -13.12
CA THR A 261 -13.21 21.24 -13.83
C THR A 261 -14.51 20.45 -13.79
N SER A 262 -14.49 19.19 -13.36
CA SER A 262 -15.65 18.31 -13.24
C SER A 262 -15.45 17.31 -12.10
N ALA A 263 -16.54 16.69 -11.68
CA ALA A 263 -16.49 15.64 -10.66
C ALA A 263 -15.58 14.48 -11.11
N LEU A 264 -14.87 13.92 -10.16
CA LEU A 264 -14.06 12.72 -10.37
C LEU A 264 -14.93 11.47 -10.23
N ASP A 265 -14.52 10.42 -10.91
CA ASP A 265 -15.20 9.13 -10.93
C ASP A 265 -14.45 8.09 -10.10
N ASN A 266 -14.28 8.38 -8.81
CA ASN A 266 -13.58 7.56 -7.82
C ASN A 266 -12.21 7.03 -8.29
N PRO A 267 -11.32 7.81 -8.93
CA PRO A 267 -10.04 7.30 -9.38
C PRO A 267 -9.18 6.83 -8.21
N PHE A 268 -8.39 5.79 -8.45
CA PHE A 268 -7.29 5.43 -7.58
C PHE A 268 -6.05 6.25 -7.94
N VAL A 269 -5.39 6.86 -6.96
CA VAL A 269 -4.16 7.63 -7.16
C VAL A 269 -2.98 6.92 -6.52
N TRP A 270 -2.03 6.48 -7.33
CA TRP A 270 -0.74 5.99 -6.91
C TRP A 270 0.29 7.12 -6.91
N MET A 271 0.84 7.45 -5.74
CA MET A 271 1.84 8.50 -5.60
C MET A 271 3.23 7.90 -5.37
N ALA A 272 3.97 7.62 -6.44
CA ALA A 272 5.39 7.31 -6.41
C ALA A 272 6.20 8.60 -6.16
N ILE A 273 6.00 9.21 -5.01
CA ILE A 273 6.68 10.43 -4.56
C ILE A 273 7.11 10.30 -3.09
N CYS A 274 8.27 10.83 -2.76
CA CYS A 274 8.72 10.90 -1.37
C CYS A 274 7.71 11.72 -0.53
N GLU A 275 7.42 11.25 0.68
CA GLU A 275 6.60 11.96 1.67
C GLU A 275 5.16 12.31 1.21
N GLY A 276 4.68 11.77 0.09
CA GLY A 276 3.35 12.07 -0.45
C GLY A 276 2.19 11.82 0.53
N MET A 277 2.39 10.85 1.44
CA MET A 277 1.46 10.51 2.51
C MET A 277 2.05 10.76 3.90
N LYS A 278 2.97 11.72 4.04
CA LYS A 278 3.43 12.17 5.37
C LYS A 278 2.26 12.85 6.09
N LEU A 279 1.71 12.12 7.07
CA LEU A 279 0.49 12.53 7.76
C LEU A 279 0.82 13.55 8.85
N SER A 280 1.16 14.77 8.48
CA SER A 280 1.40 15.88 9.39
C SER A 280 0.19 16.80 9.58
N GLY A 281 -0.97 16.48 8.97
CA GLY A 281 -2.20 17.26 9.09
C GLY A 281 -3.10 17.18 7.85
N ARG A 282 -4.16 18.02 7.83
CA ARG A 282 -5.19 18.03 6.77
C ARG A 282 -4.72 18.54 5.41
N GLY A 283 -3.49 19.02 5.29
CA GLY A 283 -2.91 19.54 4.06
C GLY A 283 -2.11 18.50 3.25
N THR A 284 -2.09 17.22 3.65
CA THR A 284 -1.41 16.20 2.86
C THR A 284 -2.06 16.06 1.50
N THR A 285 -1.23 15.82 0.48
CA THR A 285 -1.71 15.62 -0.90
C THR A 285 -2.76 14.52 -0.98
N GLY A 286 -2.53 13.38 -0.32
CA GLY A 286 -3.48 12.28 -0.32
C GLY A 286 -4.85 12.68 0.24
N TYR A 287 -4.90 13.41 1.35
CA TYR A 287 -6.17 13.82 1.94
C TYR A 287 -6.94 14.82 1.07
N ALA A 288 -6.24 15.76 0.44
CA ALA A 288 -6.87 16.70 -0.47
C ALA A 288 -7.43 16.00 -1.72
N LEU A 289 -6.72 14.99 -2.24
CA LEU A 289 -7.20 14.17 -3.36
C LEU A 289 -8.47 13.37 -2.99
N LEU A 290 -8.55 12.83 -1.78
CA LEU A 290 -9.79 12.18 -1.30
C LEU A 290 -10.95 13.17 -1.23
N ARG A 291 -10.73 14.40 -0.73
CA ARG A 291 -11.77 15.45 -0.73
C ARG A 291 -12.17 15.88 -2.14
N ALA A 292 -11.24 15.82 -3.09
CA ALA A 292 -11.52 16.11 -4.50
C ALA A 292 -12.38 15.03 -5.17
N GLY A 293 -12.55 13.86 -4.56
CA GLY A 293 -13.38 12.77 -5.05
C GLY A 293 -12.63 11.54 -5.55
N CYS A 294 -11.36 11.38 -5.14
CA CYS A 294 -10.65 10.13 -5.40
C CYS A 294 -11.21 9.00 -4.54
N GLY A 295 -11.33 7.80 -5.11
CA GLY A 295 -11.82 6.60 -4.44
C GLY A 295 -10.83 6.04 -3.43
N ALA A 296 -9.54 6.10 -3.75
CA ALA A 296 -8.46 5.76 -2.83
C ALA A 296 -7.16 6.43 -3.28
N VAL A 297 -6.22 6.57 -2.35
CA VAL A 297 -4.87 7.09 -2.60
C VAL A 297 -3.84 6.21 -1.94
N TYR A 298 -2.73 6.00 -2.63
CA TYR A 298 -1.54 5.30 -2.15
C TYR A 298 -0.35 6.26 -2.15
N GLY A 299 0.54 6.14 -1.20
CA GLY A 299 1.80 6.90 -1.18
C GLY A 299 2.66 6.53 0.03
N TYR A 300 3.72 7.28 0.23
CA TYR A 300 4.75 6.99 1.23
C TYR A 300 4.79 8.03 2.35
N SER A 301 4.97 7.53 3.58
CA SER A 301 5.08 8.38 4.78
C SER A 301 6.38 9.18 4.87
N GLN A 302 7.44 8.69 4.21
CA GLN A 302 8.78 9.26 4.22
C GLN A 302 9.40 9.16 2.81
N SER A 303 10.69 9.50 2.69
CA SER A 303 11.44 9.29 1.45
C SER A 303 11.54 7.80 1.13
N VAL A 304 11.07 7.41 -0.04
CA VAL A 304 11.11 6.05 -0.57
C VAL A 304 12.31 5.88 -1.48
N THR A 305 12.90 4.68 -1.51
CA THR A 305 13.95 4.37 -2.47
C THR A 305 13.34 3.96 -3.82
N PHE A 306 14.01 4.28 -4.94
CA PHE A 306 13.52 3.84 -6.26
C PHE A 306 13.35 2.32 -6.35
N VAL A 307 14.28 1.55 -5.76
CA VAL A 307 14.20 0.09 -5.77
C VAL A 307 13.01 -0.42 -4.96
N GLY A 308 12.78 0.15 -3.77
CA GLY A 308 11.65 -0.20 -2.93
C GLY A 308 10.31 0.14 -3.58
N ASP A 309 10.22 1.35 -4.13
CA ASP A 309 9.03 1.82 -4.86
C ASP A 309 8.68 0.90 -6.04
N TYR A 310 9.65 0.56 -6.90
CA TYR A 310 9.43 -0.32 -8.05
C TYR A 310 9.04 -1.75 -7.66
N LYS A 311 9.52 -2.26 -6.52
CA LYS A 311 9.13 -3.57 -5.98
C LYS A 311 7.68 -3.56 -5.49
N PHE A 312 7.30 -2.53 -4.77
CA PHE A 312 5.93 -2.33 -4.32
C PHE A 312 4.96 -2.14 -5.49
N GLU A 313 5.33 -1.30 -6.43
CA GLU A 313 4.55 -1.01 -7.63
C GLU A 313 4.24 -2.27 -8.44
N GLU A 314 5.27 -3.03 -8.83
CA GLU A 314 5.10 -4.23 -9.63
C GLU A 314 4.15 -5.23 -8.96
N THR A 315 4.33 -5.47 -7.65
CA THR A 315 3.51 -6.43 -6.92
C THR A 315 2.07 -5.96 -6.77
N PHE A 316 1.87 -4.71 -6.41
CA PHE A 316 0.56 -4.12 -6.19
C PHE A 316 -0.26 -4.09 -7.49
N TRP A 317 0.29 -3.52 -8.56
CA TRP A 317 -0.43 -3.39 -9.82
C TRP A 317 -0.69 -4.73 -10.51
N ASN A 318 0.13 -5.75 -10.29
CA ASN A 318 -0.17 -7.10 -10.79
C ASN A 318 -1.48 -7.64 -10.20
N VAL A 319 -1.75 -7.39 -8.92
CA VAL A 319 -3.02 -7.78 -8.30
C VAL A 319 -4.19 -6.96 -8.86
N ILE A 320 -4.01 -5.65 -9.01
CA ILE A 320 -5.05 -4.76 -9.59
C ILE A 320 -5.37 -5.17 -11.03
N LYS A 321 -4.39 -5.43 -11.87
CA LYS A 321 -4.58 -5.88 -13.27
C LYS A 321 -5.30 -7.24 -13.37
N GLU A 322 -5.22 -8.04 -12.32
CA GLU A 322 -5.93 -9.32 -12.21
C GLU A 322 -7.30 -9.16 -11.55
N GLU A 323 -7.90 -7.99 -11.61
CA GLU A 323 -9.20 -7.66 -11.03
C GLU A 323 -9.25 -7.73 -9.50
N GLY A 324 -8.08 -7.62 -8.82
CA GLY A 324 -8.02 -7.59 -7.38
C GLY A 324 -8.36 -6.25 -6.79
N THR A 325 -8.80 -6.28 -5.53
CA THR A 325 -9.07 -5.07 -4.76
C THR A 325 -7.78 -4.41 -4.28
N ILE A 326 -7.87 -3.14 -3.89
CA ILE A 326 -6.75 -2.43 -3.22
C ILE A 326 -6.35 -3.15 -1.93
N ALA A 327 -7.32 -3.66 -1.15
CA ALA A 327 -7.04 -4.43 0.06
C ALA A 327 -6.17 -5.65 -0.23
N GLU A 328 -6.52 -6.43 -1.26
CA GLU A 328 -5.75 -7.59 -1.68
C GLU A 328 -4.38 -7.23 -2.24
N ALA A 329 -4.30 -6.17 -3.05
CA ALA A 329 -3.07 -5.69 -3.63
C ALA A 329 -2.07 -5.23 -2.55
N TYR A 330 -2.56 -4.44 -1.59
CA TYR A 330 -1.75 -4.00 -0.46
C TYR A 330 -1.30 -5.17 0.41
N ALA A 331 -2.22 -6.08 0.73
CA ALA A 331 -1.90 -7.27 1.51
C ALA A 331 -0.83 -8.13 0.82
N THR A 332 -0.98 -8.39 -0.49
CA THR A 332 0.01 -9.14 -1.27
C THR A 332 1.37 -8.45 -1.31
N MET A 333 1.39 -7.13 -1.49
CA MET A 333 2.60 -6.34 -1.49
C MET A 333 3.34 -6.41 -0.14
N VAL A 334 2.60 -6.30 0.96
CA VAL A 334 3.16 -6.41 2.32
C VAL A 334 3.65 -7.84 2.61
N ASP A 335 2.94 -8.87 2.15
CA ASP A 335 3.36 -10.27 2.28
C ASP A 335 4.68 -10.53 1.55
N VAL A 336 4.82 -9.96 0.35
CA VAL A 336 6.02 -10.19 -0.48
C VAL A 336 7.21 -9.36 0.00
N TRP A 337 7.00 -8.08 0.37
CA TRP A 337 8.12 -7.14 0.61
C TRP A 337 8.21 -6.61 2.04
N GLY A 338 7.23 -6.89 2.89
CA GLY A 338 7.09 -6.32 4.22
C GLY A 338 6.36 -4.97 4.19
N PRO A 339 6.01 -4.45 5.38
CA PRO A 339 5.23 -3.21 5.52
C PRO A 339 6.08 -1.93 5.39
N VAL A 340 7.37 -2.05 5.16
CA VAL A 340 8.32 -0.94 5.06
C VAL A 340 9.18 -1.15 3.82
N ASP A 341 9.55 -0.07 3.13
CA ASP A 341 10.54 -0.12 2.06
C ASP A 341 11.77 -0.92 2.52
N PRO A 342 12.05 -2.10 1.92
CA PRO A 342 13.13 -2.97 2.37
C PRO A 342 14.53 -2.35 2.19
N TYR A 343 14.63 -1.26 1.43
CA TYR A 343 15.87 -0.54 1.14
C TYR A 343 15.92 0.84 1.79
N GLY A 344 14.84 1.21 2.50
CA GLY A 344 14.67 2.51 3.14
C GLY A 344 13.82 2.41 4.41
N ASN A 345 13.17 3.53 4.78
CA ASN A 345 12.30 3.60 5.97
C ASN A 345 10.88 4.06 5.65
N ALA A 346 10.53 4.15 4.37
CA ALA A 346 9.21 4.60 3.94
C ALA A 346 8.15 3.53 4.19
N TRP A 347 7.05 3.95 4.79
CA TRP A 347 5.85 3.13 4.98
C TRP A 347 4.89 3.42 3.84
N PRO A 348 4.49 2.43 3.04
CA PRO A 348 3.37 2.59 2.13
C PRO A 348 2.08 2.75 2.93
N ILE A 349 1.24 3.68 2.52
CA ILE A 349 -0.03 4.01 3.16
C ILE A 349 -1.10 4.04 2.08
N VAL A 350 -2.21 3.36 2.34
CA VAL A 350 -3.44 3.46 1.53
C VAL A 350 -4.53 4.12 2.36
N MET A 351 -5.26 5.05 1.77
CA MET A 351 -6.37 5.73 2.42
C MET A 351 -7.59 5.79 1.49
N SER A 352 -8.77 5.80 2.10
CA SER A 352 -10.05 5.98 1.43
C SER A 352 -10.87 7.14 2.06
N PRO A 353 -11.91 7.68 1.38
CA PRO A 353 -12.68 8.83 1.85
C PRO A 353 -13.46 8.61 3.15
N VAL A 354 -13.67 7.36 3.56
CA VAL A 354 -14.44 7.02 4.77
C VAL A 354 -13.61 7.04 6.05
N ASP A 355 -12.31 7.33 5.91
CA ASP A 355 -11.40 7.38 7.04
C ASP A 355 -11.42 8.72 7.74
N ASP A 356 -11.56 8.67 9.07
CA ASP A 356 -11.23 9.81 9.89
C ASP A 356 -9.70 9.92 9.97
N PHE A 357 -9.18 11.11 9.68
CA PHE A 357 -7.78 11.41 9.91
C PHE A 357 -7.44 11.17 11.37
N PRO A 358 -6.36 10.45 11.68
CA PRO A 358 -5.92 10.28 13.04
C PRO A 358 -5.64 11.66 13.66
N ALA A 359 -6.09 11.83 14.89
CA ALA A 359 -5.84 13.06 15.66
C ALA A 359 -4.33 13.25 15.95
N ASN A 360 -3.57 12.18 15.88
CA ASN A 360 -2.12 12.17 16.00
C ASN A 360 -1.51 11.67 14.68
N PRO A 361 -0.77 12.51 13.94
CA PRO A 361 -0.13 12.15 12.69
C PRO A 361 0.92 11.02 12.82
N ASP A 362 1.47 10.80 14.01
CA ASP A 362 2.41 9.69 14.27
C ASP A 362 1.72 8.32 14.33
N GLN A 363 0.40 8.28 14.24
CA GLN A 363 -0.42 7.06 14.20
C GLN A 363 -1.13 6.95 12.85
N ALA A 364 -0.40 6.97 11.76
CA ALA A 364 -0.94 6.72 10.44
C ALA A 364 -1.64 5.35 10.40
N GLN A 365 -2.89 5.34 9.96
CA GLN A 365 -3.64 4.11 9.76
C GLN A 365 -3.74 3.82 8.28
N THR A 366 -3.32 2.63 7.89
CA THR A 366 -3.65 2.10 6.58
C THR A 366 -5.07 1.55 6.63
N VAL A 367 -5.94 2.04 5.76
CA VAL A 367 -7.28 1.51 5.59
C VAL A 367 -7.32 0.71 4.31
N TYR A 368 -7.79 -0.51 4.45
CA TYR A 368 -8.01 -1.39 3.32
C TYR A 368 -9.40 -1.12 2.74
N CYS A 369 -9.50 -1.04 1.41
CA CYS A 369 -10.78 -0.94 0.75
C CYS A 369 -10.92 -2.02 -0.33
N ASP A 370 -12.14 -2.36 -0.65
CA ASP A 370 -12.49 -3.32 -1.68
C ASP A 370 -12.61 -2.69 -3.08
N TRP A 371 -12.19 -1.44 -3.24
CA TRP A 371 -12.14 -0.75 -4.52
C TRP A 371 -11.37 -1.58 -5.57
N THR A 372 -11.90 -1.68 -6.74
CA THR A 372 -11.26 -2.30 -7.90
C THR A 372 -11.28 -1.35 -9.10
N LEU A 373 -10.32 -1.50 -9.99
CA LEU A 373 -10.24 -0.75 -11.25
C LEU A 373 -11.31 -1.21 -12.27
N PHE A 374 -11.83 -2.40 -12.05
CA PHE A 374 -12.86 -3.02 -12.91
C PHE A 374 -14.21 -2.95 -12.19
N GLY A 375 -14.87 -1.81 -12.25
CA GLY A 375 -16.21 -1.65 -11.70
C GLY A 375 -17.18 -2.66 -12.30
N GLU A 376 -18.04 -3.24 -11.47
CA GLU A 376 -19.14 -4.07 -11.97
C GLU A 376 -20.17 -3.18 -12.67
N SER A 377 -20.76 -3.69 -13.77
CA SER A 377 -21.86 -3.02 -14.44
C SER A 377 -23.01 -2.79 -13.45
N GLU A 378 -23.58 -1.58 -13.40
CA GLU A 378 -24.79 -1.30 -12.62
C GLU A 378 -26.03 -2.06 -13.15
N GLU A 379 -25.99 -2.52 -14.39
CA GLU A 379 -27.05 -3.33 -14.98
C GLU A 379 -26.92 -4.78 -14.50
N PRO A 380 -28.00 -5.38 -13.98
CA PRO A 380 -27.98 -6.75 -13.48
C PRO A 380 -27.81 -7.76 -14.62
N ILE A 381 -26.66 -8.41 -14.69
CA ILE A 381 -26.30 -9.41 -15.70
C ILE A 381 -26.20 -10.78 -15.05
N ALA A 382 -27.04 -11.70 -15.51
CA ALA A 382 -27.10 -13.05 -14.98
C ALA A 382 -25.89 -13.89 -15.40
N LEU A 383 -25.41 -14.75 -14.49
CA LEU A 383 -24.40 -15.76 -14.79
C LEU A 383 -25.06 -16.90 -15.60
N GLU A 384 -24.57 -17.18 -16.81
CA GLU A 384 -25.01 -18.27 -17.67
C GLU A 384 -24.08 -19.49 -17.64
N GLY A 385 -22.79 -19.25 -17.26
CA GLY A 385 -21.77 -20.28 -17.14
C GLY A 385 -20.51 -19.76 -16.43
N TYR A 386 -19.59 -20.68 -16.15
CA TYR A 386 -18.27 -20.31 -15.62
C TYR A 386 -17.22 -21.38 -15.93
N THR A 387 -15.95 -20.97 -15.89
CA THR A 387 -14.79 -21.86 -15.92
C THR A 387 -13.75 -21.40 -14.90
N LEU A 388 -12.86 -22.31 -14.49
CA LEU A 388 -11.69 -21.95 -13.67
C LEU A 388 -10.45 -21.85 -14.55
N SER A 389 -9.52 -20.96 -14.20
CA SER A 389 -8.20 -20.90 -14.87
C SER A 389 -7.37 -22.15 -14.63
N ALA A 390 -7.61 -22.87 -13.51
CA ALA A 390 -7.02 -24.16 -13.18
C ALA A 390 -7.96 -25.01 -12.32
N ASN A 391 -7.97 -26.32 -12.52
CA ASN A 391 -8.72 -27.28 -11.70
C ASN A 391 -7.81 -28.08 -10.76
N GLU A 392 -6.51 -27.83 -10.82
CA GLU A 392 -5.49 -28.47 -9.98
C GLU A 392 -4.46 -27.43 -9.56
N ALA A 393 -3.96 -27.52 -8.32
CA ALA A 393 -2.88 -26.72 -7.78
C ALA A 393 -1.85 -27.62 -7.09
N ASN A 394 -0.58 -27.53 -7.51
CA ASN A 394 0.53 -28.21 -6.88
C ASN A 394 1.49 -27.15 -6.35
N ILE A 395 1.50 -26.97 -5.04
CA ILE A 395 2.22 -25.89 -4.36
C ILE A 395 3.07 -26.45 -3.22
N ALA A 396 4.07 -25.67 -2.81
CA ALA A 396 4.81 -25.93 -1.58
C ALA A 396 4.10 -25.31 -0.37
N VAL A 397 4.45 -25.77 0.83
CA VAL A 397 4.01 -25.07 2.07
C VAL A 397 4.53 -23.63 2.05
N GLY A 398 3.64 -22.66 2.35
CA GLY A 398 3.89 -21.23 2.27
C GLY A 398 3.74 -20.62 0.88
N GLU A 399 3.63 -21.42 -0.17
CA GLU A 399 3.36 -20.94 -1.53
C GLU A 399 1.87 -20.64 -1.71
N THR A 400 1.58 -19.57 -2.44
CA THR A 400 0.21 -19.16 -2.76
C THR A 400 0.01 -19.19 -4.27
N VAL A 401 -1.07 -19.80 -4.73
CA VAL A 401 -1.53 -19.76 -6.12
C VAL A 401 -2.90 -19.09 -6.20
N THR A 402 -3.12 -18.31 -7.27
CA THR A 402 -4.41 -17.69 -7.55
C THR A 402 -5.09 -18.43 -8.70
N VAL A 403 -6.32 -18.87 -8.49
CA VAL A 403 -7.17 -19.46 -9.52
C VAL A 403 -8.31 -18.50 -9.85
N LYS A 404 -8.40 -18.06 -11.11
CA LYS A 404 -9.45 -17.15 -11.57
C LYS A 404 -10.75 -17.91 -11.82
N PHE A 405 -11.86 -17.26 -11.50
CA PHE A 405 -13.21 -17.66 -11.84
C PHE A 405 -13.68 -16.85 -13.06
N ASN A 406 -13.65 -17.48 -14.22
CA ASN A 406 -14.05 -16.84 -15.48
C ASN A 406 -15.55 -16.98 -15.67
N ARG A 407 -16.25 -15.88 -15.72
CA ARG A 407 -17.72 -15.79 -15.86
C ARG A 407 -18.14 -15.86 -17.32
N GLU A 408 -19.34 -16.31 -17.57
CA GLU A 408 -19.98 -16.27 -18.88
C GLU A 408 -21.41 -15.75 -18.70
N PRO A 409 -21.78 -14.57 -19.21
CA PRO A 409 -20.90 -13.62 -19.88
C PRO A 409 -19.84 -13.00 -18.90
N GLU A 410 -18.77 -12.40 -19.46
CA GLU A 410 -17.61 -11.90 -18.70
C GLU A 410 -17.99 -10.78 -17.69
N ASP A 411 -19.02 -10.02 -17.97
CA ASP A 411 -19.59 -8.95 -17.16
C ASP A 411 -20.75 -9.41 -16.24
N ALA A 412 -20.99 -10.74 -16.11
CA ALA A 412 -21.98 -11.25 -15.16
C ALA A 412 -21.70 -10.80 -13.74
N ASN A 413 -22.73 -10.30 -13.03
CA ASN A 413 -22.59 -9.73 -11.67
C ASN A 413 -23.65 -10.24 -10.67
N LEU A 414 -24.70 -10.93 -11.14
CA LEU A 414 -25.75 -11.51 -10.30
C LEU A 414 -25.40 -12.91 -9.80
N TYR A 415 -24.30 -13.04 -9.07
CA TYR A 415 -23.90 -14.30 -8.45
C TYR A 415 -23.01 -14.02 -7.22
N ASP A 416 -22.85 -15.01 -6.37
CA ASP A 416 -21.89 -15.03 -5.26
C ASP A 416 -21.15 -16.36 -5.26
N ILE A 417 -19.97 -16.41 -4.63
CA ILE A 417 -19.19 -17.62 -4.46
C ILE A 417 -18.72 -17.72 -3.02
N ILE A 418 -18.93 -18.89 -2.40
CA ILE A 418 -18.38 -19.21 -1.09
C ILE A 418 -17.30 -20.25 -1.31
N TRP A 419 -16.05 -19.87 -1.03
CA TRP A 419 -14.90 -20.75 -1.14
C TRP A 419 -14.61 -21.43 0.18
N THR A 420 -14.36 -22.75 0.14
CA THR A 420 -14.03 -23.57 1.29
C THR A 420 -12.92 -24.55 0.95
N SER A 421 -12.10 -24.92 1.92
CA SER A 421 -11.13 -26.01 1.85
C SER A 421 -11.66 -27.23 2.59
N SER A 422 -11.43 -28.43 2.05
CA SER A 422 -11.75 -29.66 2.76
C SER A 422 -10.80 -29.95 3.93
N ASP A 423 -9.62 -29.30 3.95
CA ASP A 423 -8.63 -29.39 5.03
C ASP A 423 -7.78 -28.11 5.07
N GLU A 424 -8.09 -27.23 6.01
CA GLU A 424 -7.37 -25.96 6.19
C GLU A 424 -5.96 -26.17 6.79
N ASN A 425 -5.65 -27.33 7.38
CA ASN A 425 -4.29 -27.64 7.78
C ASN A 425 -3.39 -27.95 6.57
N VAL A 426 -3.97 -28.30 5.44
CA VAL A 426 -3.26 -28.55 4.17
C VAL A 426 -3.28 -27.31 3.28
N ALA A 427 -4.45 -26.68 3.08
CA ALA A 427 -4.59 -25.53 2.24
C ALA A 427 -5.64 -24.55 2.78
N VAL A 428 -5.25 -23.33 3.04
CA VAL A 428 -6.15 -22.21 3.40
C VAL A 428 -6.58 -21.50 2.13
N VAL A 429 -7.82 -21.01 2.13
CA VAL A 429 -8.38 -20.29 0.98
C VAL A 429 -8.86 -18.90 1.38
N ASP A 430 -8.58 -17.95 0.51
CA ASP A 430 -9.11 -16.59 0.54
C ASP A 430 -9.65 -16.28 -0.85
N GLY A 431 -10.95 -16.04 -0.98
CA GLY A 431 -11.57 -15.92 -2.29
C GLY A 431 -12.74 -15.00 -2.35
N ASN A 432 -12.95 -14.41 -3.52
CA ASN A 432 -14.08 -13.56 -3.86
C ASN A 432 -14.82 -14.09 -5.09
N LYS A 433 -15.73 -13.28 -5.66
CA LYS A 433 -16.50 -13.64 -6.86
C LYS A 433 -15.63 -13.92 -8.09
N ARG A 434 -14.39 -13.43 -8.15
CA ARG A 434 -13.58 -13.46 -9.38
C ARG A 434 -12.42 -14.43 -9.30
N ARG A 435 -11.97 -14.78 -8.09
CA ARG A 435 -10.79 -15.62 -7.89
C ARG A 435 -10.75 -16.22 -6.48
N VAL A 436 -9.92 -17.23 -6.33
CA VAL A 436 -9.52 -17.76 -5.03
C VAL A 436 -8.00 -17.87 -4.95
N LYS A 437 -7.45 -17.38 -3.85
CA LYS A 437 -6.07 -17.60 -3.44
C LYS A 437 -6.03 -18.87 -2.60
N ILE A 438 -5.13 -19.76 -2.92
CA ILE A 438 -4.92 -21.04 -2.22
C ILE A 438 -3.50 -21.02 -1.69
N THR A 439 -3.35 -21.03 -0.37
CA THR A 439 -2.04 -21.05 0.30
C THR A 439 -1.81 -22.41 0.94
N GLY A 440 -0.67 -23.02 0.64
CA GLY A 440 -0.26 -24.28 1.27
C GLY A 440 0.11 -24.06 2.73
N SER A 441 -0.62 -24.68 3.66
CA SER A 441 -0.37 -24.60 5.12
C SER A 441 0.39 -25.80 5.63
N GLY A 442 0.13 -26.98 5.09
CA GLY A 442 0.77 -28.24 5.49
C GLY A 442 0.84 -29.25 4.35
N SER A 443 1.77 -30.19 4.44
CA SER A 443 1.94 -31.24 3.42
C SER A 443 0.74 -32.18 3.38
N GLY A 444 0.19 -32.40 2.19
CA GLY A 444 -0.97 -33.27 2.00
C GLY A 444 -1.77 -32.95 0.76
N THR A 445 -3.04 -33.36 0.76
CA THR A 445 -3.98 -33.05 -0.33
C THR A 445 -5.26 -32.47 0.25
N ALA A 446 -5.80 -31.46 -0.37
CA ALA A 446 -7.07 -30.86 -0.04
C ALA A 446 -7.92 -30.63 -1.32
N THR A 447 -9.23 -30.45 -1.15
CA THR A 447 -10.12 -30.04 -2.22
C THR A 447 -10.66 -28.67 -1.87
N VAL A 448 -10.39 -27.70 -2.72
CA VAL A 448 -10.99 -26.36 -2.62
C VAL A 448 -12.28 -26.34 -3.44
N THR A 449 -13.36 -25.92 -2.81
CA THR A 449 -14.71 -25.90 -3.39
C THR A 449 -15.28 -24.49 -3.35
N GLY A 450 -15.61 -23.94 -4.50
CA GLY A 450 -16.38 -22.70 -4.65
C GLY A 450 -17.87 -23.03 -4.88
N THR A 451 -18.71 -22.75 -3.90
CA THR A 451 -20.17 -22.88 -4.08
C THR A 451 -20.69 -21.63 -4.75
N VAL A 452 -21.08 -21.75 -6.01
CA VAL A 452 -21.59 -20.66 -6.84
C VAL A 452 -23.08 -20.50 -6.57
N MET A 453 -23.49 -19.30 -6.17
CA MET A 453 -24.85 -18.94 -5.82
C MET A 453 -25.42 -17.94 -6.85
N VAL A 454 -26.63 -18.16 -7.35
CA VAL A 454 -27.36 -17.21 -8.19
C VAL A 454 -28.72 -16.98 -7.55
N ASN A 455 -29.08 -15.74 -7.27
CA ASN A 455 -30.32 -15.38 -6.59
C ASN A 455 -30.56 -16.17 -5.28
N GLY A 456 -29.50 -16.38 -4.50
CA GLY A 456 -29.55 -17.11 -3.23
C GLY A 456 -29.69 -18.63 -3.34
N SER A 457 -29.70 -19.21 -4.55
CA SER A 457 -29.78 -20.66 -4.78
C SER A 457 -28.45 -21.16 -5.34
N VAL A 458 -28.04 -22.38 -4.96
CA VAL A 458 -26.83 -23.02 -5.51
C VAL A 458 -26.99 -23.23 -7.00
N TYR A 459 -26.17 -22.57 -7.79
CA TYR A 459 -26.10 -22.71 -9.25
C TYR A 459 -25.15 -23.85 -9.66
N GLY A 460 -24.06 -24.02 -8.97
CA GLY A 460 -23.04 -25.03 -9.23
C GLY A 460 -21.90 -25.03 -8.23
N THR A 461 -20.93 -25.90 -8.46
CA THR A 461 -19.71 -26.00 -7.65
C THR A 461 -18.47 -25.98 -8.53
N ALA A 462 -17.56 -25.08 -8.23
CA ALA A 462 -16.22 -25.01 -8.80
C ALA A 462 -15.26 -25.81 -7.89
N VAL A 463 -14.48 -26.73 -8.46
CA VAL A 463 -13.64 -27.63 -7.67
C VAL A 463 -12.20 -27.56 -8.14
N ILE A 464 -11.26 -27.42 -7.19
CA ILE A 464 -9.81 -27.39 -7.41
C ILE A 464 -9.18 -28.46 -6.55
N ALA A 465 -8.46 -29.41 -7.15
CA ALA A 465 -7.68 -30.39 -6.43
C ALA A 465 -6.32 -29.76 -6.02
N VAL A 466 -6.00 -29.78 -4.73
CA VAL A 466 -4.78 -29.15 -4.19
C VAL A 466 -3.85 -30.24 -3.65
N SER A 467 -2.58 -30.19 -4.05
CA SER A 467 -1.52 -31.00 -3.49
C SER A 467 -0.42 -30.09 -2.95
N VAL A 468 -0.12 -30.20 -1.66
CA VAL A 468 0.87 -29.38 -0.98
C VAL A 468 2.06 -30.25 -0.56
N THR A 469 3.28 -29.81 -0.90
CA THR A 469 4.53 -30.50 -0.54
C THR A 469 5.27 -29.72 0.54
N GLY A 470 5.71 -30.40 1.62
CA GLY A 470 6.50 -29.83 2.72
C GLY A 470 7.98 -30.26 2.67
N ASP A 471 8.83 -29.51 3.38
CA ASP A 471 10.25 -29.84 3.58
C ASP A 471 10.46 -30.46 4.96
N GLU A 472 10.57 -31.80 5.00
CA GLU A 472 10.78 -32.57 6.23
C GLU A 472 12.13 -32.26 6.91
N ALA A 473 13.18 -31.96 6.13
CA ALA A 473 14.48 -31.63 6.68
C ALA A 473 14.48 -30.28 7.39
N LEU A 474 13.77 -29.31 6.82
CA LEU A 474 13.60 -28.00 7.42
C LEU A 474 12.75 -28.07 8.70
N ALA A 475 11.66 -28.83 8.71
CA ALA A 475 10.83 -29.04 9.90
C ALA A 475 11.63 -29.71 11.03
N ALA A 476 12.43 -30.73 10.71
CA ALA A 476 13.33 -31.40 11.67
C ALA A 476 14.42 -30.47 12.22
N ALA A 477 14.97 -29.57 11.37
CA ALA A 477 15.98 -28.60 11.77
C ALA A 477 15.46 -27.54 12.75
N LEU A 478 14.17 -27.27 12.76
CA LEU A 478 13.51 -26.30 13.65
C LEU A 478 13.09 -26.91 14.99
N ASN A 479 13.35 -28.22 15.21
CA ASN A 479 13.12 -28.97 16.46
C ASN A 479 11.68 -28.85 16.97
N VAL A 480 10.72 -28.92 16.08
CA VAL A 480 9.30 -28.90 16.45
C VAL A 480 8.91 -30.25 17.04
N GLU A 481 8.91 -30.35 18.36
CA GLU A 481 8.51 -31.60 19.05
C GLU A 481 6.98 -31.79 18.96
N GLY A 482 6.60 -32.96 18.44
CA GLY A 482 5.23 -33.50 18.56
C GLY A 482 4.18 -32.88 17.64
N GLY A 483 4.54 -32.06 16.66
CA GLY A 483 3.61 -31.43 15.74
C GLY A 483 3.93 -31.75 14.28
N ASN A 484 2.90 -31.92 13.49
CA ASN A 484 3.01 -31.92 12.01
C ASN A 484 3.10 -30.48 11.51
N LEU A 485 4.02 -29.68 12.06
CA LEU A 485 4.20 -28.32 11.62
C LEU A 485 5.09 -28.30 10.39
N TRP A 486 4.58 -27.65 9.36
CA TRP A 486 5.26 -27.50 8.09
C TRP A 486 5.63 -26.04 7.87
N PHE A 487 6.87 -25.82 7.47
CA PHE A 487 7.40 -24.51 7.20
C PHE A 487 7.50 -24.29 5.70
N GLY A 488 6.98 -23.17 5.24
CA GLY A 488 7.22 -22.66 3.90
C GLY A 488 8.51 -21.87 3.82
N THR A 489 9.04 -21.73 2.61
CA THR A 489 10.23 -20.90 2.37
C THR A 489 10.16 -20.26 0.99
N SER A 490 10.82 -19.11 0.81
CA SER A 490 10.90 -18.43 -0.48
C SER A 490 11.54 -19.32 -1.55
N THR A 491 11.04 -19.24 -2.78
CA THR A 491 11.52 -20.08 -3.89
C THR A 491 12.91 -19.69 -4.38
N GLU A 492 13.21 -18.39 -4.43
CA GLU A 492 14.47 -17.90 -4.99
C GLU A 492 15.66 -18.10 -4.03
N TYR A 493 15.48 -17.79 -2.75
CA TYR A 493 16.51 -17.95 -1.70
C TYR A 493 15.90 -18.66 -0.50
N PRO A 494 15.67 -19.98 -0.59
CA PRO A 494 15.00 -20.73 0.47
C PRO A 494 15.84 -20.79 1.75
N PHE A 495 15.16 -20.80 2.91
CA PHE A 495 15.76 -21.30 4.13
C PHE A 495 16.07 -22.80 3.96
N THR A 496 17.20 -23.22 4.46
CA THR A 496 17.63 -24.63 4.37
C THR A 496 18.12 -25.14 5.71
N ALA A 497 17.92 -26.44 5.96
CA ALA A 497 18.49 -27.11 7.12
C ALA A 497 20.03 -27.15 7.03
N VAL A 498 20.70 -26.81 8.12
CA VAL A 498 22.16 -26.81 8.25
C VAL A 498 22.55 -27.57 9.52
N ASP A 499 23.48 -28.51 9.40
CA ASP A 499 24.14 -29.18 10.52
C ASP A 499 25.57 -28.64 10.64
N ASP A 500 25.92 -27.99 11.78
CA ASP A 500 27.26 -27.48 12.05
C ASP A 500 28.10 -28.44 12.89
N GLY A 501 27.57 -29.66 13.13
CA GLY A 501 28.19 -30.69 13.94
C GLY A 501 27.89 -30.57 15.44
N THR A 502 27.25 -29.52 15.87
CA THR A 502 26.80 -29.29 17.27
C THR A 502 25.28 -29.09 17.34
N ARG A 503 24.69 -28.54 16.30
CA ARG A 503 23.28 -28.18 16.23
C ARG A 503 22.78 -28.25 14.80
N VAL A 504 21.52 -28.63 14.61
CA VAL A 504 20.83 -28.56 13.32
C VAL A 504 19.84 -27.40 13.40
N PHE A 505 19.87 -26.50 12.44
CA PHE A 505 19.06 -25.28 12.43
C PHE A 505 18.70 -24.86 11.00
N ALA A 506 17.70 -23.97 10.84
CA ALA A 506 17.35 -23.36 9.58
C ALA A 506 18.19 -22.09 9.32
N ARG A 507 18.72 -21.93 8.09
CA ARG A 507 19.52 -20.77 7.69
C ARG A 507 18.99 -20.15 6.40
N SER A 508 18.94 -18.79 6.36
CA SER A 508 18.54 -18.03 5.18
C SER A 508 19.42 -18.30 3.96
N GLY A 509 18.81 -18.38 2.77
CA GLY A 509 19.45 -18.79 1.53
C GLY A 509 20.17 -17.69 0.76
N ASN A 510 19.97 -16.41 1.12
CA ASN A 510 20.46 -15.24 0.37
C ASN A 510 21.84 -14.74 0.82
N LYS A 511 22.66 -15.58 1.43
CA LYS A 511 24.02 -15.26 1.87
C LYS A 511 24.85 -14.69 0.72
N ARG A 512 25.38 -13.46 0.89
CA ARG A 512 26.21 -12.72 -0.09
C ARG A 512 25.50 -12.38 -1.40
N VAL A 513 24.19 -12.39 -1.41
CA VAL A 513 23.38 -11.93 -2.55
C VAL A 513 22.78 -10.59 -2.21
N VAL A 514 23.20 -9.54 -2.89
CA VAL A 514 22.67 -8.17 -2.71
C VAL A 514 21.26 -8.04 -3.28
N ASN A 515 20.49 -7.07 -2.79
CA ASN A 515 19.11 -6.81 -3.21
C ASN A 515 18.23 -8.06 -3.20
N SER A 516 18.32 -8.84 -2.13
CA SER A 516 17.68 -10.15 -2.04
C SER A 516 16.95 -10.34 -0.72
N LYS A 517 16.01 -11.27 -0.72
CA LYS A 517 15.19 -11.62 0.42
C LYS A 517 15.08 -13.13 0.56
N SER A 518 15.18 -13.62 1.79
CA SER A 518 14.98 -15.02 2.15
C SER A 518 13.94 -15.09 3.26
N GLN A 519 12.90 -15.91 3.10
CA GLN A 519 11.81 -16.02 4.06
C GLN A 519 11.60 -17.47 4.50
N LEU A 520 11.24 -17.62 5.78
CA LEU A 520 10.71 -18.83 6.40
C LEU A 520 9.31 -18.47 6.92
N MET A 521 8.31 -19.32 6.68
CA MET A 521 6.91 -19.00 6.90
C MET A 521 6.21 -20.13 7.66
N LEU A 522 5.27 -19.78 8.54
CA LEU A 522 4.43 -20.74 9.26
C LEU A 522 3.05 -20.13 9.50
N THR A 523 2.00 -20.91 9.23
CA THR A 523 0.63 -20.55 9.58
C THR A 523 0.09 -21.53 10.60
N ILE A 524 -0.47 -21.04 11.70
CA ILE A 524 -1.02 -21.87 12.80
C ILE A 524 -2.16 -21.17 13.52
N ALA A 525 -3.17 -21.93 13.94
CA ALA A 525 -4.21 -21.46 14.85
C ALA A 525 -3.69 -21.43 16.30
N MET A 526 -3.92 -20.33 17.02
CA MET A 526 -3.54 -20.16 18.42
C MET A 526 -4.72 -19.59 19.21
N GLN A 527 -4.78 -19.93 20.50
CA GLN A 527 -5.73 -19.35 21.45
C GLN A 527 -5.09 -18.17 22.17
N SER A 528 -5.93 -17.28 22.72
CA SER A 528 -5.47 -16.17 23.55
C SER A 528 -4.60 -16.66 24.71
N GLY A 529 -3.39 -16.12 24.82
CA GLY A 529 -2.41 -16.50 25.84
C GLY A 529 -1.46 -17.64 25.43
N ASP A 530 -1.69 -18.33 24.31
CA ASP A 530 -0.72 -19.26 23.74
C ASP A 530 0.56 -18.54 23.35
N THR A 531 1.70 -19.21 23.42
CA THR A 531 2.98 -18.60 23.04
C THR A 531 3.67 -19.39 21.95
N MET A 532 4.35 -18.65 21.07
CA MET A 532 5.32 -19.16 20.11
C MET A 532 6.67 -18.56 20.43
N ALA A 533 7.71 -19.37 20.54
CA ALA A 533 9.06 -18.92 20.81
C ALA A 533 10.07 -19.59 19.86
N PHE A 534 11.17 -18.90 19.56
CA PHE A 534 12.24 -19.41 18.73
C PHE A 534 13.59 -18.84 19.16
N ASP A 535 14.65 -19.56 18.83
CA ASP A 535 16.01 -19.07 18.95
C ASP A 535 16.48 -18.52 17.60
N TYR A 536 17.30 -17.45 17.60
CA TYR A 536 17.84 -16.87 16.38
C TYR A 536 19.26 -16.34 16.56
N ILE A 537 20.00 -16.31 15.45
CA ILE A 537 21.23 -15.53 15.27
C ILE A 537 21.04 -14.65 14.05
N CYS A 538 21.33 -13.34 14.19
CA CYS A 538 21.48 -12.43 13.08
C CYS A 538 22.95 -12.08 12.92
N SER A 539 23.51 -12.31 11.75
CA SER A 539 24.90 -11.99 11.41
C SER A 539 24.87 -11.25 10.07
N SER A 540 24.72 -9.91 10.15
CA SER A 540 24.43 -9.07 9.00
C SER A 540 25.23 -7.76 9.02
N GLN A 541 25.18 -7.01 7.94
CA GLN A 541 25.69 -5.66 7.89
C GLN A 541 24.81 -4.75 8.76
N THR A 542 25.44 -4.09 9.74
CA THR A 542 24.76 -3.20 10.68
C THR A 542 24.02 -2.09 9.93
N ASP A 543 22.74 -1.88 10.28
CA ASP A 543 21.85 -0.86 9.77
C ASP A 543 21.68 -0.85 8.24
N ARG A 544 21.89 -2.01 7.60
CA ARG A 544 21.75 -2.21 6.17
C ARG A 544 20.99 -3.48 5.82
N ASP A 545 21.45 -4.61 6.38
CA ASP A 545 20.81 -5.91 6.17
C ASP A 545 20.04 -6.28 7.43
N PHE A 546 18.77 -6.65 7.31
CA PHE A 546 17.88 -6.82 8.46
C PHE A 546 17.30 -8.21 8.57
N PHE A 547 17.30 -8.72 9.78
CA PHE A 547 16.39 -9.77 10.20
C PHE A 547 15.10 -9.15 10.70
N ASN A 548 13.99 -9.47 10.05
CA ASN A 548 12.65 -9.08 10.46
C ASN A 548 11.86 -10.34 10.84
N PHE A 549 11.10 -10.26 11.92
CA PHE A 549 10.12 -11.27 12.27
C PHE A 549 8.75 -10.61 12.30
N TYR A 550 7.83 -11.16 11.53
CA TYR A 550 6.47 -10.64 11.39
C TYR A 550 5.46 -11.61 12.00
N VAL A 551 4.41 -11.06 12.61
CA VAL A 551 3.19 -11.77 13.00
C VAL A 551 2.02 -11.07 12.32
N ASN A 552 1.25 -11.79 11.52
CA ASN A 552 0.12 -11.23 10.76
C ASN A 552 0.51 -9.94 10.01
N ARG A 553 1.67 -9.97 9.35
CA ARG A 553 2.25 -8.86 8.58
C ARG A 553 2.77 -7.67 9.40
N GLN A 554 2.75 -7.76 10.73
CA GLN A 554 3.30 -6.73 11.62
C GLN A 554 4.71 -7.12 12.07
N VAL A 555 5.63 -6.16 12.07
CA VAL A 555 7.00 -6.38 12.55
C VAL A 555 6.98 -6.49 14.07
N GLU A 556 7.30 -7.67 14.59
CA GLU A 556 7.44 -7.93 16.01
C GLU A 556 8.90 -7.82 16.48
N LEU A 557 9.84 -8.14 15.58
CA LEU A 557 11.27 -8.07 15.88
C LEU A 557 12.02 -7.61 14.62
N ARG A 558 12.91 -6.62 14.78
CA ARG A 558 13.84 -6.20 13.74
C ARG A 558 15.25 -6.12 14.32
N LYS A 559 16.21 -6.76 13.67
CA LYS A 559 17.61 -6.82 14.07
C LYS A 559 18.53 -6.62 12.88
N SER A 560 19.69 -6.00 13.13
CA SER A 560 20.78 -5.91 12.18
C SER A 560 22.11 -6.00 12.92
N GLY A 561 23.20 -6.17 12.20
CA GLY A 561 24.53 -6.35 12.77
C GLY A 561 24.79 -7.79 13.22
N VAL A 562 25.86 -7.97 13.99
CA VAL A 562 26.31 -9.30 14.42
C VAL A 562 25.89 -9.52 15.87
N THR A 563 24.95 -10.46 16.09
CA THR A 563 24.53 -10.87 17.44
C THR A 563 25.32 -12.07 17.98
N GLU A 564 26.21 -12.64 17.15
CA GLU A 564 27.04 -13.82 17.49
C GLU A 564 27.96 -13.59 18.70
N PRO A 565 28.39 -14.68 19.37
CA PRO A 565 28.12 -16.09 19.02
C PRO A 565 26.85 -16.66 19.68
N ASP A 566 26.14 -15.85 20.46
CA ASP A 566 25.08 -16.37 21.32
C ASP A 566 23.71 -16.34 20.63
N TRP A 567 23.03 -17.48 20.64
CA TRP A 567 21.65 -17.58 20.23
C TRP A 567 20.78 -16.70 21.13
N GLN A 568 19.96 -15.85 20.50
CA GLN A 568 18.96 -15.02 21.15
C GLN A 568 17.61 -15.74 21.11
N ARG A 569 16.76 -15.55 22.13
CA ARG A 569 15.40 -16.10 22.14
C ARG A 569 14.37 -15.00 22.06
N TYR A 570 13.37 -15.19 21.21
CA TYR A 570 12.19 -14.36 21.14
C TYR A 570 10.95 -15.17 21.51
N THR A 571 9.94 -14.51 22.09
CA THR A 571 8.65 -15.13 22.44
C THR A 571 7.54 -14.18 22.08
N PHE A 572 6.59 -14.67 21.30
CA PHE A 572 5.32 -14.03 21.00
C PHE A 572 4.22 -14.67 21.85
N THR A 573 3.25 -13.85 22.29
CA THR A 573 2.02 -14.34 22.98
C THR A 573 0.82 -13.90 22.19
N ALA A 574 -0.06 -14.83 21.83
CA ALA A 574 -1.28 -14.56 21.10
C ALA A 574 -2.22 -13.67 21.93
N PRO A 575 -2.59 -12.48 21.49
CA PRO A 575 -3.50 -11.59 22.23
C PRO A 575 -4.96 -12.06 22.19
N GLU A 576 -5.36 -12.82 21.19
CA GLU A 576 -6.70 -13.33 20.97
C GLU A 576 -6.67 -14.68 20.24
N ASP A 577 -7.81 -15.37 20.20
CA ASP A 577 -7.96 -16.60 19.41
C ASP A 577 -7.92 -16.25 17.92
N GLY A 578 -7.18 -17.02 17.13
CA GLY A 578 -7.11 -16.75 15.69
C GLY A 578 -6.06 -17.55 14.95
N VAL A 579 -6.03 -17.37 13.65
CA VAL A 579 -4.96 -17.91 12.79
C VAL A 579 -3.83 -16.87 12.69
N TYR A 580 -2.63 -17.32 13.01
CA TYR A 580 -1.43 -16.49 13.00
C TYR A 580 -0.51 -16.91 11.88
N TYR A 581 -0.06 -15.91 11.12
CA TYR A 581 0.91 -16.05 10.05
C TYR A 581 2.24 -15.47 10.51
N PHE A 582 3.25 -16.33 10.69
CA PHE A 582 4.59 -15.98 11.12
C PHE A 582 5.55 -15.97 9.95
N VAL A 583 6.39 -14.93 9.84
CA VAL A 583 7.44 -14.83 8.82
C VAL A 583 8.76 -14.43 9.46
N TRP A 584 9.79 -15.24 9.28
CA TRP A 584 11.18 -14.90 9.56
C TRP A 584 11.83 -14.50 8.23
N GLU A 585 12.28 -13.28 8.13
CA GLU A 585 12.79 -12.72 6.88
C GLU A 585 14.20 -12.15 7.04
N TYR A 586 15.08 -12.47 6.12
CA TYR A 586 16.38 -11.83 5.99
C TYR A 586 16.43 -11.02 4.69
N THR A 587 16.50 -9.67 4.81
CA THR A 587 16.59 -8.74 3.68
C THR A 587 17.99 -8.17 3.57
N LYS A 588 18.49 -7.99 2.33
CA LYS A 588 19.79 -7.43 2.00
C LYS A 588 19.65 -6.27 1.05
N ASP A 589 20.37 -5.19 1.34
CA ASP A 589 20.47 -4.01 0.46
C ASP A 589 21.45 -4.26 -0.73
N SER A 590 21.72 -3.17 -1.48
CA SER A 590 22.69 -3.19 -2.58
C SER A 590 24.15 -3.18 -2.13
N GLY A 591 24.41 -3.11 -0.83
CA GLY A 591 25.74 -2.91 -0.25
C GLY A 591 26.53 -4.20 -0.01
N GLY A 592 27.58 -4.08 0.78
CA GLY A 592 28.47 -5.18 1.12
C GLY A 592 27.90 -6.10 2.20
N SER A 593 28.59 -7.20 2.46
CA SER A 593 28.24 -8.20 3.48
C SER A 593 29.16 -8.07 4.70
N GLN A 594 28.62 -8.26 5.90
CA GLN A 594 29.36 -8.34 7.15
C GLN A 594 29.00 -9.62 7.92
N GLY A 595 29.92 -10.11 8.74
CA GLY A 595 29.75 -11.32 9.52
C GLY A 595 29.56 -12.58 8.63
N GLU A 596 28.73 -13.50 9.07
CA GLU A 596 28.35 -14.67 8.30
C GLU A 596 27.29 -14.37 7.22
N ASP A 597 26.72 -13.17 7.26
CA ASP A 597 25.79 -12.65 6.28
C ASP A 597 24.56 -13.56 6.08
N CYS A 598 23.93 -13.93 7.18
CA CYS A 598 22.75 -14.78 7.22
C CYS A 598 21.97 -14.63 8.52
N VAL A 599 20.77 -15.16 8.52
CA VAL A 599 19.95 -15.40 9.72
C VAL A 599 19.80 -16.89 9.92
N CYS A 600 19.94 -17.32 11.18
CA CYS A 600 19.70 -18.68 11.59
C CYS A 600 18.53 -18.71 12.57
N VAL A 601 17.63 -19.69 12.44
CA VAL A 601 16.45 -19.91 13.28
C VAL A 601 16.43 -21.35 13.77
N ASP A 602 16.05 -21.56 15.03
CA ASP A 602 15.99 -22.87 15.64
C ASP A 602 15.04 -22.88 16.85
N ASN A 603 14.79 -24.07 17.42
CA ASN A 603 13.98 -24.24 18.63
C ASN A 603 12.64 -23.52 18.58
N VAL A 604 11.91 -23.63 17.46
CA VAL A 604 10.54 -23.15 17.37
C VAL A 604 9.66 -23.99 18.29
N ALA A 605 9.12 -23.38 19.32
CA ALA A 605 8.35 -24.05 20.36
C ALA A 605 7.03 -23.33 20.61
N PHE A 606 5.99 -24.09 20.86
CA PHE A 606 4.67 -23.60 21.21
C PHE A 606 4.33 -24.03 22.64
N THR A 607 3.68 -23.15 23.41
CA THR A 607 3.07 -23.48 24.71
C THR A 607 1.62 -23.07 24.65
N GLY A 608 0.73 -23.97 25.05
CA GLY A 608 -0.72 -23.80 24.97
C GLY A 608 -1.38 -25.09 24.49
N THR A 609 -2.62 -25.04 24.11
CA THR A 609 -3.29 -26.17 23.47
C THR A 609 -2.71 -26.35 22.09
N THR A 610 -1.86 -27.36 21.94
CA THR A 610 -1.44 -27.82 20.61
C THR A 610 -2.69 -28.13 19.80
N PRO A 611 -2.84 -27.61 18.56
CA PRO A 611 -3.86 -28.12 17.67
C PRO A 611 -3.60 -29.63 17.52
N SER A 612 -4.48 -30.44 18.07
CA SER A 612 -4.44 -31.87 17.78
C SER A 612 -4.80 -31.98 16.31
N THR A 613 -3.84 -32.48 15.52
CA THR A 613 -4.18 -33.05 14.21
C THR A 613 -5.37 -33.97 14.44
N PRO A 614 -6.47 -33.88 13.69
CA PRO A 614 -7.50 -34.88 13.78
C PRO A 614 -6.80 -36.24 13.48
N GLU A 615 -6.83 -37.11 14.45
CA GLU A 615 -6.31 -38.47 14.34
C GLU A 615 -6.95 -39.09 13.08
N PRO A 616 -6.19 -39.74 12.17
CA PRO A 616 -6.78 -40.34 10.98
C PRO A 616 -7.92 -41.24 11.46
N THR A 617 -9.12 -40.96 10.97
CA THR A 617 -10.34 -41.70 11.30
C THR A 617 -10.01 -43.19 11.19
N PRO A 618 -10.03 -43.99 12.28
CA PRO A 618 -9.83 -45.40 12.20
C PRO A 618 -10.88 -46.00 11.30
N GLU A 619 -10.43 -46.93 10.44
CA GLU A 619 -11.30 -47.70 9.56
C GLU A 619 -12.52 -48.22 10.37
N PRO A 620 -13.76 -48.08 9.91
CA PRO A 620 -14.94 -48.31 10.75
C PRO A 620 -14.99 -49.75 11.25
N THR A 621 -14.82 -49.91 12.55
CA THR A 621 -15.18 -51.13 13.24
C THR A 621 -16.71 -51.30 13.16
N PRO A 622 -17.26 -52.46 12.87
CA PRO A 622 -18.70 -52.61 12.69
C PRO A 622 -19.46 -52.20 13.98
N GLU A 623 -20.37 -51.32 13.76
CA GLU A 623 -21.24 -50.59 14.71
C GLU A 623 -22.02 -51.50 15.63
N PRO A 624 -22.10 -51.27 16.96
CA PRO A 624 -23.18 -51.76 17.78
C PRO A 624 -24.46 -50.96 17.46
N THR A 625 -25.54 -51.65 17.34
CA THR A 625 -26.89 -51.14 17.10
C THR A 625 -27.21 -49.91 17.98
N PRO A 626 -27.63 -48.75 17.43
CA PRO A 626 -27.85 -47.54 18.21
C PRO A 626 -29.08 -47.66 19.10
N GLU A 627 -28.96 -47.15 20.34
CA GLU A 627 -30.11 -46.73 21.14
C GLU A 627 -30.83 -45.57 20.48
N PRO A 628 -32.15 -45.41 20.58
CA PRO A 628 -32.86 -44.32 19.94
C PRO A 628 -32.38 -42.96 20.48
N PRO A 629 -32.16 -41.97 19.62
CA PRO A 629 -31.69 -40.66 20.01
C PRO A 629 -32.70 -39.97 20.95
N VAL A 630 -32.19 -39.32 21.97
CA VAL A 630 -32.93 -38.36 22.77
C VAL A 630 -33.18 -37.12 21.85
N GLU A 631 -34.43 -36.74 21.74
CA GLU A 631 -34.79 -35.51 21.02
C GLU A 631 -34.33 -34.31 21.85
N GLU A 632 -33.29 -33.58 21.44
CA GLU A 632 -32.76 -32.40 22.15
C GLU A 632 -33.18 -31.14 21.44
N HIS A 633 -33.99 -30.29 22.05
CA HIS A 633 -34.39 -28.95 21.60
C HIS A 633 -33.44 -27.90 22.15
N ASP A 634 -32.14 -28.05 21.88
CA ASP A 634 -31.06 -27.30 22.52
C ASP A 634 -30.67 -26.00 21.76
N GLY A 635 -31.20 -25.83 20.56
CA GLY A 635 -30.94 -24.64 19.72
C GLY A 635 -29.68 -24.71 18.89
N ASP A 636 -28.91 -25.80 18.92
CA ASP A 636 -27.73 -26.01 18.07
C ASP A 636 -28.12 -26.51 16.68
N ILE A 637 -28.65 -25.62 15.84
CA ILE A 637 -29.17 -25.95 14.51
C ILE A 637 -28.07 -26.39 13.53
N ASN A 638 -26.87 -25.78 13.69
CA ASN A 638 -25.76 -26.06 12.79
C ASN A 638 -24.97 -27.31 13.18
N GLY A 639 -25.19 -27.86 14.37
CA GLY A 639 -24.56 -29.08 14.85
C GLY A 639 -23.10 -28.92 15.27
N ASP A 640 -22.67 -27.71 15.61
CA ASP A 640 -21.27 -27.42 15.98
C ASP A 640 -20.99 -27.64 17.49
N GLY A 641 -21.99 -28.02 18.24
CA GLY A 641 -21.93 -28.28 19.71
C GLY A 641 -22.10 -27.03 20.57
N ASN A 642 -22.42 -25.86 19.96
CA ASN A 642 -22.61 -24.61 20.69
C ASN A 642 -23.84 -23.86 20.20
N THR A 643 -24.79 -23.60 21.10
CA THR A 643 -25.93 -22.73 20.77
C THR A 643 -25.50 -21.27 20.80
N ASN A 644 -25.41 -20.62 19.65
CA ASN A 644 -24.90 -19.27 19.52
C ASN A 644 -25.71 -18.43 18.50
N THR A 645 -25.22 -17.24 18.17
CA THR A 645 -25.91 -16.32 17.23
C THR A 645 -26.02 -16.87 15.80
N ALA A 646 -25.13 -17.79 15.39
CA ALA A 646 -25.22 -18.41 14.08
C ALA A 646 -26.46 -19.28 13.97
N ASP A 647 -26.80 -20.05 15.01
CA ASP A 647 -27.99 -20.89 15.05
C ASP A 647 -29.28 -20.07 15.02
N ALA A 648 -29.29 -18.95 15.75
CA ALA A 648 -30.42 -18.01 15.68
C ALA A 648 -30.63 -17.45 14.24
N VAL A 649 -29.54 -17.23 13.50
CA VAL A 649 -29.57 -16.83 12.08
C VAL A 649 -30.12 -17.98 11.23
N PHE A 650 -29.75 -19.23 11.49
CA PHE A 650 -30.32 -20.39 10.80
C PHE A 650 -31.84 -20.48 11.01
N ALA A 651 -32.32 -20.41 12.28
CA ALA A 651 -33.72 -20.39 12.57
C ALA A 651 -34.48 -19.23 11.89
N MET A 652 -33.89 -18.03 11.91
CA MET A 652 -34.49 -16.86 11.27
C MET A 652 -34.57 -17.02 9.74
N ARG A 653 -33.53 -17.53 9.10
CA ARG A 653 -33.50 -17.77 7.65
C ARG A 653 -34.52 -18.82 7.23
N TYR A 654 -34.68 -19.88 8.01
CA TYR A 654 -35.73 -20.87 7.81
C TYR A 654 -37.14 -20.28 7.96
N ALA A 655 -37.39 -19.51 9.03
CA ALA A 655 -38.65 -18.83 9.30
C ALA A 655 -39.04 -17.84 8.17
N LEU A 656 -38.05 -17.27 7.47
CA LEU A 656 -38.23 -16.39 6.32
C LEU A 656 -38.34 -17.16 4.98
N GLY A 657 -38.23 -18.49 4.99
CA GLY A 657 -38.29 -19.33 3.79
C GLY A 657 -37.02 -19.22 2.93
N LEU A 658 -35.89 -18.80 3.49
CA LEU A 658 -34.64 -18.61 2.79
C LEU A 658 -33.75 -19.85 2.74
N ILE A 659 -33.99 -20.82 3.64
CA ILE A 659 -33.29 -22.11 3.68
C ILE A 659 -34.29 -23.21 4.05
N GLU A 660 -33.93 -24.48 3.75
CA GLU A 660 -34.61 -25.65 4.29
C GLU A 660 -33.74 -26.26 5.39
N LEU A 661 -34.36 -26.77 6.46
CA LEU A 661 -33.70 -27.49 7.54
C LEU A 661 -34.03 -29.00 7.43
N THR A 662 -33.07 -29.84 7.82
CA THR A 662 -33.28 -31.30 7.97
C THR A 662 -34.15 -31.59 9.17
N GLU A 663 -34.69 -32.83 9.24
CA GLU A 663 -35.51 -33.25 10.43
C GLU A 663 -34.76 -33.04 11.74
N THR A 664 -33.49 -33.37 11.81
CA THR A 664 -32.66 -33.17 13.01
C THR A 664 -32.52 -31.67 13.34
N GLN A 665 -32.24 -30.83 12.37
CA GLN A 665 -32.11 -29.38 12.53
C GLN A 665 -33.44 -28.72 12.96
N LEU A 666 -34.55 -29.26 12.51
CA LEU A 666 -35.86 -28.79 12.95
C LEU A 666 -36.12 -29.13 14.43
N ILE A 667 -35.66 -30.29 14.93
CA ILE A 667 -35.76 -30.67 16.33
C ILE A 667 -34.89 -29.73 17.17
N HIS A 668 -33.62 -29.56 16.85
CA HIS A 668 -32.74 -28.64 17.57
C HIS A 668 -33.21 -27.19 17.49
N GLY A 669 -33.80 -26.77 16.38
CA GLY A 669 -34.29 -25.40 16.17
C GLY A 669 -35.57 -25.02 16.90
N ASP A 670 -36.41 -25.97 17.25
CA ASP A 670 -37.69 -25.77 17.97
C ASP A 670 -37.45 -25.71 19.49
N VAL A 671 -36.83 -24.62 19.94
CA VAL A 671 -36.44 -24.45 21.36
C VAL A 671 -37.59 -24.12 22.28
N ASN A 672 -38.76 -23.83 21.73
CA ASN A 672 -39.99 -23.58 22.54
C ASN A 672 -40.94 -24.77 22.51
N GLU A 673 -40.60 -25.87 21.79
CA GLU A 673 -41.34 -27.14 21.67
C GLU A 673 -42.77 -26.97 21.16
N ASP A 674 -43.03 -25.97 20.29
CA ASP A 674 -44.37 -25.76 19.73
C ASP A 674 -44.61 -26.54 18.41
N GLY A 675 -43.61 -27.24 17.91
CA GLY A 675 -43.60 -28.09 16.75
C GLY A 675 -43.30 -27.38 15.43
N VAL A 676 -42.88 -26.10 15.45
CA VAL A 676 -42.58 -25.31 14.28
C VAL A 676 -41.42 -24.37 14.52
N VAL A 677 -40.31 -24.52 13.80
CA VAL A 677 -39.20 -23.54 13.89
C VAL A 677 -39.62 -22.25 13.22
N ASN A 678 -39.62 -21.14 13.95
CA ASN A 678 -40.07 -19.84 13.50
C ASN A 678 -39.30 -18.68 14.16
N ILE A 679 -39.76 -17.43 14.02
CA ILE A 679 -39.06 -16.25 14.57
C ILE A 679 -39.04 -16.31 16.13
N ALA A 680 -40.01 -16.95 16.77
CA ALA A 680 -40.01 -17.07 18.24
C ALA A 680 -38.82 -17.93 18.72
N ASP A 681 -38.52 -19.01 17.99
CA ASP A 681 -37.37 -19.88 18.24
C ASP A 681 -36.06 -19.16 17.98
N ALA A 682 -35.94 -18.42 16.90
CA ALA A 682 -34.77 -17.60 16.63
C ALA A 682 -34.46 -16.61 17.76
N ILE A 683 -35.52 -16.02 18.37
CA ILE A 683 -35.39 -15.15 19.54
C ILE A 683 -35.03 -16.00 20.79
N GLY A 684 -35.59 -17.21 20.95
CA GLY A 684 -35.26 -18.15 22.02
C GLY A 684 -33.79 -18.54 21.99
N ILE A 685 -33.30 -18.97 20.81
CA ILE A 685 -31.90 -19.32 20.57
C ILE A 685 -30.97 -18.12 20.85
N MET A 686 -31.34 -16.93 20.39
CA MET A 686 -30.56 -15.71 20.67
C MET A 686 -30.47 -15.43 22.19
N ARG A 687 -31.56 -15.68 22.95
CA ARG A 687 -31.54 -15.51 24.41
C ARG A 687 -30.69 -16.57 25.11
N ILE A 688 -30.73 -17.82 24.64
CA ILE A 688 -29.84 -18.90 25.10
C ILE A 688 -28.38 -18.49 24.85
N ALA A 689 -28.04 -18.08 23.64
CA ALA A 689 -26.72 -17.62 23.26
C ALA A 689 -26.19 -16.44 24.09
N MET A 690 -27.07 -15.57 24.56
CA MET A 690 -26.73 -14.44 25.45
C MET A 690 -26.80 -14.79 26.96
N GLY A 691 -27.12 -16.02 27.33
CA GLY A 691 -27.29 -16.42 28.74
C GLY A 691 -28.50 -15.75 29.45
N LEU A 692 -29.55 -15.39 28.70
CA LEU A 692 -30.73 -14.66 29.15
C LEU A 692 -31.94 -15.59 29.29
N ASN A 693 -31.84 -16.67 30.04
CA ASN A 693 -32.97 -17.58 30.31
C ASN A 693 -33.96 -16.99 31.29
#